data_027792ea4460dd8cd79d675b29c855a3
#
_entry.id   027792ea4460dd8cd79d675b29c855a3
#
_cell.length_a   1.000
_cell.length_b   1.000
_cell.length_c   1.000
_cell.angle_alpha   90.00
_cell.angle_beta   90.00
_cell.angle_gamma   90.00
#
_symmetry.space_group_name_H-M   'P 1'
#
loop_
_entity.id
_entity.type
_entity.pdbx_description
1 polymer ?
#
loop_
_entity_poly.entity_id
_entity_poly.type
_entity_poly.pdbx_seq_one_letter_code
_entity_poly.pdbx_strand_id
1 'polypeptide(L)'
;MKKFSVIILSIIIIVSCSPEATKSTVEVVGEWHHAGGSHFSEKYAALDQINAKNFNDLEIAWRWQSIDVNLPRNIAYATGDYRAVPLLIKGVMYTNTNHGQVVALNPATGELIWSFDPESYALGRPVFSPAQTRGIEYWTDGNISRIFIATLGKQLVSIDVNTGKPDPNFGEDGFVDLRDNFGKLEFEIDNITHGAPPIAVGDSVIIGSKIFDYTLFNRSPPGHVRAYDAYTGEFKWRFNTIPQQGEPFTETWESDSWREAGNTNVWTFMSADDEAGIVYLPTSTPTNDYWGGKRLGENLFAESIVALDADTGERLWHFQTVHHGLWDYDVASAPNLVDIVVDGKPIRAVAQVSKTGFTYVFDRISGEPVWPIEEKPVPPSDVPGERAHPTQPFPTKPAPFERQGMSEEDLIDFTPEIHAAAEEIASKLVLGPIFTPPIVKGTNGKDATVFLPGAGGGANFPGANVDPETGILYVPSHTRPYAMSLVEPDDPDSDWPYVINVQRNIGPMGLPLTKPPYRRITAIDLNTGEHIWQTPFGKGPANHPLLTHLDLPDLGSVFTDVSAEGGILITKGLGISHLPQKDEVDEDADGSVLVAYDKLTGEKVGEILVDRRLHGPVMSYLHEGKQYIAIAGGRFDTAEMVTFALPD
;
A
#
# COMPACT_ATOMS: atom_id res chain seq x y z
N MET A 1 45.88 61.00 -44.16
CA MET A 1 44.52 60.52 -43.83
C MET A 1 44.62 59.10 -43.39
N LYS A 2 44.70 58.80 -42.07
CA LYS A 2 44.76 57.45 -41.50
C LYS A 2 43.33 57.04 -41.14
N LYS A 3 42.84 55.96 -41.75
CA LYS A 3 41.56 55.33 -41.41
C LYS A 3 41.74 54.44 -40.15
N PHE A 4 41.03 54.75 -39.08
CA PHE A 4 40.87 53.92 -37.91
C PHE A 4 39.69 52.97 -38.17
N SER A 5 39.94 51.64 -38.15
CA SER A 5 38.90 50.60 -38.12
C SER A 5 38.62 50.26 -36.67
N VAL A 6 37.38 50.47 -36.25
CA VAL A 6 36.86 50.04 -34.93
C VAL A 6 36.34 48.60 -35.09
N ILE A 7 36.97 47.69 -34.39
CA ILE A 7 36.47 46.31 -34.23
C ILE A 7 35.53 46.28 -33.03
N ILE A 8 34.26 46.07 -33.29
CA ILE A 8 33.25 45.81 -32.25
C ILE A 8 33.32 44.32 -31.90
N LEU A 9 33.77 44.01 -30.69
CA LEU A 9 33.80 42.68 -30.14
C LEU A 9 32.43 42.42 -29.49
N SER A 10 31.56 41.66 -30.15
CA SER A 10 30.29 41.22 -29.59
C SER A 10 30.54 40.07 -28.60
N ILE A 11 30.39 40.37 -27.31
CA ILE A 11 30.39 39.34 -26.26
C ILE A 11 29.02 38.66 -26.28
N ILE A 12 28.97 37.40 -26.75
CA ILE A 12 27.79 36.53 -26.59
C ILE A 12 27.84 35.98 -25.16
N ILE A 13 26.97 36.51 -24.29
CA ILE A 13 26.70 35.93 -22.98
C ILE A 13 25.81 34.69 -23.21
N ILE A 14 26.39 33.52 -23.15
CA ILE A 14 25.64 32.25 -23.05
C ILE A 14 25.12 32.20 -21.62
N VAL A 15 23.84 32.54 -21.44
CA VAL A 15 23.10 32.24 -20.22
C VAL A 15 22.87 30.74 -20.25
N SER A 16 23.64 30.01 -19.47
CA SER A 16 23.37 28.58 -19.16
C SER A 16 22.13 28.59 -18.27
N CYS A 17 20.97 28.33 -18.83
CA CYS A 17 19.82 27.86 -18.06
C CYS A 17 20.14 26.43 -17.60
N SER A 18 20.61 26.27 -16.37
CA SER A 18 20.44 25.02 -15.66
C SER A 18 18.94 24.76 -15.51
N PRO A 19 18.41 23.59 -15.83
CA PRO A 19 17.03 23.27 -15.49
C PRO A 19 16.94 23.34 -13.97
N GLU A 20 16.13 24.26 -13.44
CA GLU A 20 15.71 24.20 -12.04
C GLU A 20 15.04 22.85 -11.84
N ALA A 21 15.57 22.05 -10.91
CA ALA A 21 14.89 20.86 -10.45
C ALA A 21 13.51 21.31 -9.94
N THR A 22 12.46 20.73 -10.50
CA THR A 22 11.08 20.94 -10.07
C THR A 22 11.01 20.58 -8.59
N LYS A 23 10.77 21.57 -7.73
CA LYS A 23 10.63 21.33 -6.31
C LYS A 23 9.38 20.49 -6.08
N SER A 24 9.54 19.36 -5.35
CA SER A 24 8.44 18.66 -4.71
C SER A 24 7.47 19.65 -4.09
N THR A 25 6.17 19.39 -4.26
CA THR A 25 5.08 20.24 -3.78
C THR A 25 4.85 20.15 -2.26
N VAL A 26 5.88 19.99 -1.44
CA VAL A 26 5.73 20.17 0.02
C VAL A 26 5.46 21.67 0.26
N GLU A 27 4.19 22.07 0.13
CA GLU A 27 3.77 23.47 0.12
C GLU A 27 4.02 24.16 1.45
N VAL A 28 4.00 23.44 2.59
CA VAL A 28 4.29 24.01 3.91
C VAL A 28 5.07 23.00 4.75
N VAL A 29 6.28 23.37 5.17
CA VAL A 29 7.10 22.50 6.05
C VAL A 29 6.34 22.20 7.33
N GLY A 30 6.08 20.89 7.55
CA GLY A 30 5.41 20.40 8.75
C GLY A 30 3.90 20.25 8.65
N GLU A 31 3.27 20.58 7.52
CA GLU A 31 1.90 20.19 7.22
C GLU A 31 1.85 18.82 6.51
N TRP A 32 0.65 18.23 6.45
CA TRP A 32 0.40 16.92 5.87
C TRP A 32 -0.96 16.94 5.18
N HIS A 33 -0.97 17.23 3.89
CA HIS A 33 -2.20 17.52 3.15
C HIS A 33 -2.87 16.27 2.58
N HIS A 34 -2.13 15.20 2.37
CA HIS A 34 -2.61 13.94 1.80
C HIS A 34 -2.12 12.75 2.61
N ALA A 35 -2.74 11.59 2.46
CA ALA A 35 -2.42 10.39 3.21
C ALA A 35 -0.95 9.93 3.08
N GLY A 36 -0.28 10.27 1.98
CA GLY A 36 1.15 10.03 1.74
C GLY A 36 2.06 11.21 2.08
N GLY A 37 1.55 12.25 2.76
CA GLY A 37 2.24 13.56 2.94
C GLY A 37 1.89 14.52 1.82
N SER A 38 2.18 14.14 0.59
CA SER A 38 1.76 14.77 -0.66
C SER A 38 1.09 13.74 -1.57
N HIS A 39 0.58 14.15 -2.73
CA HIS A 39 0.12 13.26 -3.79
C HIS A 39 1.23 12.39 -4.38
N PHE A 40 2.51 12.71 -4.15
CA PHE A 40 3.66 11.89 -4.55
C PHE A 40 3.85 10.65 -3.66
N SER A 41 3.10 10.56 -2.56
CA SER A 41 3.18 9.44 -1.60
C SER A 41 4.59 9.21 -1.05
N GLU A 42 5.32 10.29 -0.80
CA GLU A 42 6.70 10.26 -0.32
C GLU A 42 6.80 9.73 1.11
N LYS A 43 5.78 10.02 1.94
CA LYS A 43 5.76 9.76 3.39
C LYS A 43 7.05 10.27 4.04
N TYR A 44 7.41 11.49 3.67
CA TYR A 44 8.59 12.21 4.09
C TYR A 44 8.21 13.46 4.87
N ALA A 45 8.87 13.69 5.98
CA ALA A 45 8.77 14.94 6.75
C ALA A 45 10.13 15.65 6.79
N ALA A 46 10.22 16.85 6.21
CA ALA A 46 11.44 17.65 6.19
C ALA A 46 11.76 18.28 7.58
N LEU A 47 11.68 17.48 8.65
CA LEU A 47 11.82 17.86 10.05
C LEU A 47 13.00 17.16 10.70
N ASP A 48 13.67 17.79 11.68
CA ASP A 48 14.85 17.27 12.37
C ASP A 48 14.94 17.63 13.87
N GLN A 49 13.89 18.20 14.47
CA GLN A 49 13.87 18.42 15.93
C GLN A 49 13.97 17.08 16.67
N ILE A 50 13.24 16.06 16.18
CA ILE A 50 13.37 14.68 16.62
C ILE A 50 14.45 14.04 15.76
N ASN A 51 15.54 13.59 16.39
CA ASN A 51 16.72 13.06 15.73
C ASN A 51 17.39 11.94 16.57
N ALA A 52 18.47 11.35 16.08
CA ALA A 52 19.16 10.22 16.73
C ALA A 52 19.64 10.48 18.18
N LYS A 53 19.78 11.75 18.59
CA LYS A 53 20.28 12.09 19.94
C LYS A 53 19.18 12.15 20.98
N ASN A 54 17.95 12.42 20.56
CA ASN A 54 16.83 12.70 21.47
C ASN A 54 15.60 11.82 21.21
N PHE A 55 15.67 10.88 20.26
CA PHE A 55 14.54 9.99 19.96
C PHE A 55 14.05 9.23 21.20
N ASN A 56 14.95 8.77 22.04
CA ASN A 56 14.60 8.03 23.26
C ASN A 56 14.00 8.90 24.37
N ASP A 57 14.03 10.23 24.21
CA ASP A 57 13.44 11.18 25.14
C ASP A 57 11.98 11.52 24.79
N LEU A 58 11.43 10.93 23.71
CA LEU A 58 10.05 11.14 23.30
C LEU A 58 9.09 10.60 24.35
N GLU A 59 8.07 11.39 24.65
CA GLU A 59 6.97 11.05 25.54
C GLU A 59 5.63 11.12 24.77
N ILE A 60 4.60 10.44 25.30
CA ILE A 60 3.25 10.56 24.77
C ILE A 60 2.74 11.95 25.10
N ALA A 61 2.57 12.80 24.07
CA ALA A 61 2.06 14.15 24.23
C ALA A 61 0.55 14.15 24.51
N TRP A 62 -0.20 13.32 23.74
CA TRP A 62 -1.64 13.16 23.94
C TRP A 62 -2.15 11.87 23.28
N ARG A 63 -3.35 11.46 23.69
CA ARG A 63 -4.14 10.37 23.09
C ARG A 63 -5.54 10.87 22.79
N TRP A 64 -6.08 10.43 21.66
CA TRP A 64 -7.48 10.65 21.30
C TRP A 64 -8.14 9.30 21.01
N GLN A 65 -9.12 8.93 21.84
CA GLN A 65 -9.90 7.70 21.63
C GLN A 65 -10.91 7.88 20.51
N SER A 66 -10.98 6.92 19.59
CA SER A 66 -11.95 6.92 18.51
C SER A 66 -13.39 7.03 19.04
N ILE A 67 -14.16 7.94 18.46
CA ILE A 67 -15.57 8.15 18.82
C ILE A 67 -16.48 7.00 18.38
N ASP A 68 -16.02 6.04 17.59
CA ASP A 68 -16.76 4.80 17.28
C ASP A 68 -17.16 4.03 18.54
N VAL A 69 -16.47 4.20 19.66
CA VAL A 69 -16.81 3.60 20.96
C VAL A 69 -18.21 4.01 21.45
N ASN A 70 -18.71 5.16 21.01
CA ASN A 70 -20.04 5.68 21.36
C ASN A 70 -21.17 5.06 20.53
N LEU A 71 -20.86 4.34 19.46
CA LEU A 71 -21.83 3.62 18.63
C LEU A 71 -22.44 2.43 19.39
N PRO A 72 -23.63 1.94 19.01
CA PRO A 72 -24.16 0.71 19.57
C PRO A 72 -23.13 -0.42 19.53
N ARG A 73 -23.03 -1.19 20.61
CA ARG A 73 -21.95 -2.18 20.81
C ARG A 73 -21.76 -3.14 19.64
N ASN A 74 -22.86 -3.60 19.05
CA ASN A 74 -22.82 -4.51 17.88
C ASN A 74 -22.24 -3.85 16.62
N ILE A 75 -22.22 -2.51 16.54
CA ILE A 75 -21.60 -1.72 15.48
C ILE A 75 -20.15 -1.41 15.87
N ALA A 76 -19.92 -0.85 17.06
CA ALA A 76 -18.59 -0.48 17.53
C ALA A 76 -17.58 -1.65 17.47
N TYR A 77 -18.01 -2.86 17.83
CA TYR A 77 -17.17 -4.08 17.80
C TYR A 77 -17.07 -4.76 16.41
N ALA A 78 -17.68 -4.20 15.37
CA ALA A 78 -17.52 -4.68 14.01
C ALA A 78 -16.32 -4.04 13.27
N THR A 79 -15.46 -3.33 13.98
CA THR A 79 -14.26 -2.65 13.43
C THR A 79 -13.03 -3.54 13.45
N GLY A 80 -12.10 -3.28 12.52
CA GLY A 80 -10.75 -3.83 12.50
C GLY A 80 -9.73 -2.96 13.23
N ASP A 81 -8.47 -3.22 12.91
CA ASP A 81 -7.38 -2.38 13.38
C ASP A 81 -7.56 -0.94 12.91
N TYR A 82 -7.30 0.01 13.79
CA TYR A 82 -7.39 1.42 13.43
C TYR A 82 -6.12 1.86 12.71
N ARG A 83 -6.25 2.18 11.41
CA ARG A 83 -5.15 2.45 10.49
C ARG A 83 -5.28 3.77 9.73
N ALA A 84 -6.11 4.69 10.23
CA ALA A 84 -6.30 5.98 9.59
C ALA A 84 -4.99 6.80 9.57
N VAL A 85 -4.75 7.47 8.45
CA VAL A 85 -3.67 8.47 8.34
C VAL A 85 -4.30 9.84 8.59
N PRO A 86 -3.87 10.59 9.60
CA PRO A 86 -4.38 11.95 9.81
C PRO A 86 -3.76 12.92 8.80
N LEU A 87 -4.46 14.04 8.58
CA LEU A 87 -3.97 15.20 7.83
C LEU A 87 -3.74 16.36 8.79
N LEU A 88 -2.74 17.20 8.53
CA LEU A 88 -2.56 18.50 9.22
C LEU A 88 -2.63 19.63 8.21
N ILE A 89 -3.65 20.48 8.34
CA ILE A 89 -3.96 21.55 7.40
C ILE A 89 -4.23 22.82 8.18
N LYS A 90 -3.42 23.87 7.95
CA LYS A 90 -3.58 25.18 8.60
C LYS A 90 -3.72 25.09 10.13
N GLY A 91 -2.94 24.19 10.75
CA GLY A 91 -2.90 24.04 12.19
C GLY A 91 -4.08 23.27 12.80
N VAL A 92 -4.89 22.55 12.01
CA VAL A 92 -5.94 21.64 12.47
C VAL A 92 -5.65 20.23 11.99
N MET A 93 -5.76 19.26 12.87
CA MET A 93 -5.62 17.85 12.50
C MET A 93 -6.98 17.26 12.11
N TYR A 94 -7.05 16.61 10.97
CA TYR A 94 -8.24 15.92 10.49
C TYR A 94 -7.95 14.43 10.39
N THR A 95 -8.89 13.59 10.84
CA THR A 95 -8.80 12.15 10.68
C THR A 95 -10.20 11.52 10.60
N ASN A 96 -10.24 10.23 10.34
CA ASN A 96 -11.50 9.47 10.32
C ASN A 96 -11.44 8.31 11.30
N THR A 97 -12.61 7.78 11.68
CA THR A 97 -12.73 6.53 12.42
C THR A 97 -12.87 5.33 11.47
N ASN A 98 -12.86 4.11 12.01
CA ASN A 98 -13.07 2.90 11.21
C ASN A 98 -14.43 2.84 10.52
N HIS A 99 -15.48 3.42 11.13
CA HIS A 99 -16.81 3.53 10.53
C HIS A 99 -16.99 4.74 9.60
N GLY A 100 -15.92 5.54 9.40
CA GLY A 100 -15.92 6.67 8.47
C GLY A 100 -16.50 7.95 9.07
N GLN A 101 -16.63 8.05 10.40
CA GLN A 101 -16.85 9.35 11.04
C GLN A 101 -15.61 10.23 10.82
N VAL A 102 -15.78 11.50 10.49
CA VAL A 102 -14.68 12.45 10.29
C VAL A 102 -14.60 13.39 11.47
N VAL A 103 -13.39 13.65 11.95
CA VAL A 103 -13.13 14.51 13.10
C VAL A 103 -12.04 15.54 12.82
N ALA A 104 -12.18 16.72 13.42
CA ALA A 104 -11.13 17.73 13.53
C ALA A 104 -10.65 17.80 14.96
N LEU A 105 -9.33 17.77 15.16
CA LEU A 105 -8.67 17.77 16.46
C LEU A 105 -7.69 18.93 16.57
N ASN A 106 -7.49 19.43 17.79
CA ASN A 106 -6.36 20.28 18.10
C ASN A 106 -5.06 19.46 18.05
N PRO A 107 -4.08 19.80 17.19
CA PRO A 107 -2.89 18.97 17.02
C PRO A 107 -1.92 18.99 18.21
N ALA A 108 -2.03 19.97 19.13
CA ALA A 108 -1.20 20.01 20.33
C ALA A 108 -1.77 19.20 21.50
N THR A 109 -3.10 19.00 21.56
CA THR A 109 -3.79 18.43 22.74
C THR A 109 -4.65 17.21 22.44
N GLY A 110 -4.99 16.95 21.17
CA GLY A 110 -5.94 15.91 20.76
C GLY A 110 -7.41 16.25 21.08
N GLU A 111 -7.71 17.48 21.57
CA GLU A 111 -9.09 17.89 21.87
C GLU A 111 -9.93 17.96 20.60
N LEU A 112 -11.16 17.42 20.68
CA LEU A 112 -12.12 17.41 19.58
C LEU A 112 -12.63 18.84 19.32
N ILE A 113 -12.47 19.32 18.08
CA ILE A 113 -13.00 20.61 17.62
C ILE A 113 -14.41 20.40 17.05
N TRP A 114 -14.55 19.46 16.11
CA TRP A 114 -15.84 19.03 15.57
C TRP A 114 -15.78 17.58 15.09
N SER A 115 -16.95 16.95 14.97
CA SER A 115 -17.10 15.63 14.36
C SER A 115 -18.30 15.61 13.44
N PHE A 116 -18.23 14.76 12.42
CA PHE A 116 -19.30 14.47 11.48
C PHE A 116 -19.46 12.95 11.35
N ASP A 117 -20.70 12.47 11.49
CA ASP A 117 -21.06 11.07 11.31
C ASP A 117 -21.91 10.92 10.03
N PRO A 118 -21.38 10.24 8.96
CA PRO A 118 -22.18 9.96 7.77
C PRO A 118 -23.17 8.83 7.96
N GLU A 119 -23.26 8.22 9.15
CA GLU A 119 -24.13 7.08 9.49
C GLU A 119 -23.97 5.89 8.50
N SER A 120 -22.78 5.71 7.92
CA SER A 120 -22.50 4.70 6.89
C SER A 120 -22.84 3.28 7.33
N TYR A 121 -22.79 2.99 8.63
CA TYR A 121 -23.17 1.72 9.24
C TYR A 121 -24.69 1.45 9.20
N ALA A 122 -25.54 2.47 9.03
CA ALA A 122 -26.98 2.32 8.90
C ALA A 122 -27.41 1.72 7.54
N LEU A 123 -26.54 1.82 6.53
CA LEU A 123 -26.74 1.28 5.19
C LEU A 123 -26.43 -0.22 5.07
N GLY A 124 -26.17 -0.89 6.18
CA GLY A 124 -25.89 -2.31 6.25
C GLY A 124 -24.47 -2.64 6.68
N ARG A 125 -24.21 -3.92 6.94
CA ARG A 125 -22.85 -4.38 7.23
C ARG A 125 -22.01 -4.28 5.97
N PRO A 126 -20.77 -3.76 6.05
CA PRO A 126 -19.82 -3.97 4.98
C PRO A 126 -19.65 -5.47 4.77
N VAL A 127 -19.59 -5.92 3.53
CA VAL A 127 -19.34 -7.34 3.19
C VAL A 127 -18.02 -7.80 3.79
N PHE A 128 -17.07 -6.87 3.89
CA PHE A 128 -15.85 -7.07 4.63
C PHE A 128 -16.05 -6.68 6.09
N SER A 129 -16.21 -7.66 6.93
CA SER A 129 -15.98 -7.51 8.36
C SER A 129 -14.51 -7.89 8.63
N PRO A 130 -13.76 -7.07 9.35
CA PRO A 130 -14.18 -5.86 10.08
C PRO A 130 -14.20 -4.58 9.25
N ALA A 131 -15.01 -3.59 9.68
CA ALA A 131 -15.05 -2.25 9.11
C ALA A 131 -13.70 -1.55 9.29
N GLN A 132 -13.18 -0.94 8.23
CA GLN A 132 -11.88 -0.26 8.24
C GLN A 132 -11.82 0.80 7.14
N THR A 133 -11.79 2.08 7.55
CA THR A 133 -11.55 3.22 6.67
C THR A 133 -10.17 3.81 7.00
N ARG A 134 -9.31 4.01 5.98
CA ARG A 134 -7.88 4.26 6.16
C ARG A 134 -7.47 5.72 6.03
N GLY A 135 -8.34 6.60 5.57
CA GLY A 135 -8.00 8.00 5.37
C GLY A 135 -9.10 8.83 4.73
N ILE A 136 -8.81 10.09 4.62
CA ILE A 136 -9.62 11.14 4.02
C ILE A 136 -8.76 11.92 3.04
N GLU A 137 -9.38 12.71 2.17
CA GLU A 137 -8.70 13.54 1.20
C GLU A 137 -9.06 15.01 1.41
N TYR A 138 -8.07 15.89 1.35
CA TYR A 138 -8.24 17.33 1.38
C TYR A 138 -8.17 17.93 -0.03
N TRP A 139 -9.07 18.86 -0.30
CA TRP A 139 -9.10 19.61 -1.55
C TRP A 139 -9.40 21.08 -1.32
N THR A 140 -8.80 21.95 -2.13
CA THR A 140 -9.07 23.39 -2.12
C THR A 140 -8.79 24.02 -3.48
N ASP A 141 -9.61 25.02 -3.84
CA ASP A 141 -9.36 25.95 -4.95
C ASP A 141 -8.78 27.30 -4.47
N GLY A 142 -8.42 27.39 -3.18
CA GLY A 142 -7.97 28.62 -2.51
C GLY A 142 -9.10 29.42 -1.85
N ASN A 143 -10.36 29.25 -2.27
CA ASN A 143 -11.54 29.90 -1.68
C ASN A 143 -12.40 28.93 -0.88
N ILE A 144 -12.61 27.75 -1.45
CA ILE A 144 -13.36 26.64 -0.84
C ILE A 144 -12.34 25.61 -0.37
N SER A 145 -12.59 25.01 0.79
CA SER A 145 -11.76 23.92 1.32
C SER A 145 -12.66 22.80 1.82
N ARG A 146 -12.40 21.57 1.37
CA ARG A 146 -13.23 20.38 1.61
C ARG A 146 -12.41 19.19 2.07
N ILE A 147 -13.06 18.33 2.83
CA ILE A 147 -12.60 16.96 3.07
C ILE A 147 -13.55 16.01 2.35
N PHE A 148 -12.97 15.10 1.57
CA PHE A 148 -13.70 14.02 0.93
C PHE A 148 -13.44 12.70 1.64
N ILE A 149 -14.50 11.90 1.80
CA ILE A 149 -14.40 10.52 2.31
C ILE A 149 -15.30 9.60 1.48
N ALA A 150 -14.74 8.46 1.05
CA ALA A 150 -15.52 7.36 0.49
C ALA A 150 -15.84 6.36 1.62
N THR A 151 -17.13 6.18 1.92
CA THR A 151 -17.58 5.43 3.09
C THR A 151 -17.80 3.95 2.79
N LEU A 152 -17.77 3.14 3.84
CA LEU A 152 -18.15 1.72 3.76
C LEU A 152 -19.60 1.52 3.31
N GLY A 153 -20.46 2.54 3.53
CA GLY A 153 -21.84 2.60 3.07
C GLY A 153 -22.01 2.97 1.59
N LYS A 154 -20.94 3.02 0.82
CA LYS A 154 -20.94 3.33 -0.62
C LYS A 154 -21.41 4.76 -0.92
N GLN A 155 -20.92 5.71 -0.15
CA GLN A 155 -21.17 7.14 -0.37
C GLN A 155 -19.84 7.88 -0.50
N LEU A 156 -19.76 8.84 -1.42
CA LEU A 156 -18.76 9.89 -1.38
C LEU A 156 -19.37 11.11 -0.68
N VAL A 157 -18.69 11.60 0.35
CA VAL A 157 -19.14 12.73 1.14
C VAL A 157 -18.16 13.88 1.02
N SER A 158 -18.70 15.10 0.81
CA SER A 158 -17.97 16.36 0.81
C SER A 158 -18.28 17.14 2.09
N ILE A 159 -17.26 17.47 2.88
CA ILE A 159 -17.37 18.13 4.18
C ILE A 159 -16.59 19.46 4.13
N ASP A 160 -17.24 20.56 4.50
CA ASP A 160 -16.57 21.85 4.68
C ASP A 160 -15.64 21.79 5.90
N VAL A 161 -14.36 22.11 5.69
CA VAL A 161 -13.31 21.95 6.73
C VAL A 161 -13.50 22.85 7.95
N ASN A 162 -14.14 24.01 7.77
CA ASN A 162 -14.30 24.98 8.85
C ASN A 162 -15.47 24.64 9.75
N THR A 163 -16.52 24.05 9.18
CA THR A 163 -17.79 23.82 9.90
C THR A 163 -18.02 22.37 10.27
N GLY A 164 -17.33 21.41 9.63
CA GLY A 164 -17.56 19.98 9.78
C GLY A 164 -18.90 19.53 9.23
N LYS A 165 -19.55 20.30 8.35
CA LYS A 165 -20.86 19.99 7.78
C LYS A 165 -20.74 19.56 6.32
N PRO A 166 -21.64 18.67 5.85
CA PRO A 166 -21.74 18.36 4.43
C PRO A 166 -21.98 19.63 3.60
N ASP A 167 -21.37 19.71 2.42
CA ASP A 167 -21.57 20.82 1.50
C ASP A 167 -22.89 20.62 0.72
N PRO A 168 -23.91 21.47 0.91
CA PRO A 168 -25.21 21.29 0.26
C PRO A 168 -25.17 21.46 -1.27
N ASN A 169 -24.08 21.95 -1.84
CA ASN A 169 -23.92 22.08 -3.29
C ASN A 169 -23.26 20.85 -3.95
N PHE A 170 -22.86 19.87 -3.15
CA PHE A 170 -22.21 18.66 -3.62
C PHE A 170 -23.20 17.48 -3.59
N GLY A 171 -23.50 16.90 -4.76
CA GLY A 171 -24.44 15.78 -4.89
C GLY A 171 -25.82 16.09 -4.31
N GLU A 172 -26.35 15.19 -3.51
CA GLU A 172 -27.59 15.38 -2.74
C GLU A 172 -27.21 15.74 -1.29
N ASP A 173 -27.31 17.04 -0.93
CA ASP A 173 -27.01 17.55 0.41
C ASP A 173 -25.61 17.15 0.96
N GLY A 174 -24.60 17.08 0.11
CA GLY A 174 -23.21 16.73 0.48
C GLY A 174 -22.81 15.30 0.17
N PHE A 175 -23.71 14.50 -0.45
CA PHE A 175 -23.50 13.08 -0.68
C PHE A 175 -23.66 12.70 -2.16
N VAL A 176 -22.84 11.77 -2.62
CA VAL A 176 -22.99 11.08 -3.90
C VAL A 176 -23.11 9.58 -3.64
N ASP A 177 -24.11 8.93 -4.23
CA ASP A 177 -24.27 7.48 -4.16
C ASP A 177 -23.26 6.76 -5.06
N LEU A 178 -22.36 6.00 -4.47
CA LEU A 178 -21.33 5.25 -5.21
C LEU A 178 -21.83 3.91 -5.76
N ARG A 179 -23.12 3.57 -5.60
CA ARG A 179 -23.73 2.42 -6.27
C ARG A 179 -24.02 2.70 -7.73
N ASP A 180 -24.08 3.97 -8.09
CA ASP A 180 -24.29 4.42 -9.47
C ASP A 180 -23.01 4.40 -10.30
N ASN A 181 -23.17 4.50 -11.63
CA ASN A 181 -22.09 4.67 -12.61
C ASN A 181 -21.10 3.50 -12.78
N PHE A 182 -21.44 2.30 -12.28
CA PHE A 182 -20.69 1.07 -12.59
C PHE A 182 -20.94 0.53 -14.00
N GLY A 183 -21.96 1.01 -14.71
CA GLY A 183 -22.43 0.49 -15.99
C GLY A 183 -23.53 -0.55 -15.83
N LYS A 184 -23.84 -1.30 -16.90
CA LYS A 184 -24.78 -2.43 -16.84
C LYS A 184 -24.05 -3.63 -16.25
N LEU A 185 -24.25 -3.88 -14.99
CA LEU A 185 -23.57 -4.96 -14.28
C LEU A 185 -24.62 -5.87 -13.63
N GLU A 186 -24.55 -7.14 -13.96
CA GLU A 186 -25.37 -8.20 -13.34
C GLU A 186 -24.58 -8.83 -12.18
N PHE A 187 -24.25 -8.03 -11.15
CA PHE A 187 -23.55 -8.50 -9.96
C PHE A 187 -24.20 -7.95 -8.68
N GLU A 188 -23.82 -8.52 -7.54
CA GLU A 188 -24.27 -8.05 -6.24
C GLU A 188 -23.46 -6.83 -5.81
N ILE A 189 -24.08 -5.65 -5.85
CA ILE A 189 -23.48 -4.37 -5.44
C ILE A 189 -22.98 -4.38 -3.97
N ASP A 190 -23.51 -5.29 -3.16
CA ASP A 190 -23.10 -5.43 -1.77
C ASP A 190 -21.68 -5.99 -1.62
N ASN A 191 -21.14 -6.63 -2.65
CA ASN A 191 -19.75 -7.10 -2.69
C ASN A 191 -18.71 -5.98 -2.93
N ILE A 192 -19.16 -4.71 -3.03
CA ILE A 192 -18.30 -3.54 -3.18
C ILE A 192 -18.31 -2.73 -1.89
N THR A 193 -17.15 -2.24 -1.48
CA THR A 193 -17.01 -1.26 -0.40
C THR A 193 -15.85 -0.29 -0.69
N HIS A 194 -15.68 0.71 0.16
CA HIS A 194 -14.62 1.71 0.05
C HIS A 194 -13.90 1.81 1.40
N GLY A 195 -12.58 1.69 1.40
CA GLY A 195 -11.79 1.75 2.64
C GLY A 195 -10.51 2.58 2.47
N ALA A 196 -10.10 2.85 1.22
CA ALA A 196 -9.03 3.79 0.91
C ALA A 196 -9.61 5.21 0.75
N PRO A 197 -8.84 6.27 1.03
CA PRO A 197 -9.25 7.62 0.72
C PRO A 197 -9.43 7.80 -0.79
N PRO A 198 -10.30 8.73 -1.23
CA PRO A 198 -10.23 9.27 -2.57
C PRO A 198 -8.90 9.98 -2.81
N ILE A 199 -8.62 10.38 -4.05
CA ILE A 199 -7.55 11.33 -4.39
C ILE A 199 -8.16 12.46 -5.24
N ALA A 200 -7.83 13.71 -4.93
CA ALA A 200 -8.38 14.88 -5.62
C ALA A 200 -7.30 15.57 -6.45
N VAL A 201 -7.41 15.50 -7.77
CA VAL A 201 -6.45 16.08 -8.73
C VAL A 201 -7.17 17.13 -9.58
N GLY A 202 -6.74 18.38 -9.51
CA GLY A 202 -7.51 19.46 -10.10
C GLY A 202 -8.94 19.49 -9.56
N ASP A 203 -9.93 19.41 -10.46
CA ASP A 203 -11.35 19.40 -10.11
C ASP A 203 -11.95 17.96 -10.12
N SER A 204 -11.11 16.93 -10.09
CA SER A 204 -11.55 15.53 -10.14
C SER A 204 -11.31 14.84 -8.80
N VAL A 205 -12.36 14.32 -8.16
CA VAL A 205 -12.28 13.43 -7.00
C VAL A 205 -12.37 12.00 -7.49
N ILE A 206 -11.27 11.27 -7.43
CA ILE A 206 -11.07 9.94 -8.02
C ILE A 206 -11.16 8.88 -6.95
N ILE A 207 -11.91 7.80 -7.21
CA ILE A 207 -12.26 6.78 -6.23
C ILE A 207 -11.97 5.39 -6.78
N GLY A 208 -11.19 4.62 -6.04
CA GLY A 208 -11.09 3.17 -6.20
C GLY A 208 -12.19 2.44 -5.43
N SER A 209 -12.08 1.13 -5.35
CA SER A 209 -13.01 0.30 -4.58
C SER A 209 -12.31 -0.91 -3.99
N LYS A 210 -12.91 -1.54 -3.00
CA LYS A 210 -12.52 -2.83 -2.45
C LYS A 210 -13.62 -3.84 -2.78
N ILE A 211 -13.25 -4.92 -3.46
CA ILE A 211 -14.16 -5.99 -3.89
C ILE A 211 -13.94 -7.21 -2.99
N PHE A 212 -14.97 -8.02 -2.80
CA PHE A 212 -14.88 -9.23 -1.98
C PHE A 212 -14.21 -10.37 -2.76
N ASP A 213 -13.10 -10.91 -2.22
CA ASP A 213 -12.27 -11.90 -2.89
C ASP A 213 -12.82 -13.33 -2.78
N TYR A 214 -13.55 -13.64 -1.71
CA TYR A 214 -14.01 -14.99 -1.40
C TYR A 214 -15.45 -15.25 -1.87
N THR A 215 -15.75 -14.92 -3.13
CA THR A 215 -17.08 -15.18 -3.70
C THR A 215 -17.29 -16.66 -4.01
N LEU A 216 -18.51 -17.15 -3.81
CA LEU A 216 -18.91 -18.50 -4.24
C LEU A 216 -19.13 -18.57 -5.75
N PHE A 217 -19.33 -17.44 -6.40
CA PHE A 217 -19.73 -17.33 -7.80
C PHE A 217 -18.67 -16.60 -8.63
N ASN A 218 -18.58 -16.98 -9.90
CA ASN A 218 -17.66 -16.36 -10.85
C ASN A 218 -18.00 -14.87 -11.09
N ARG A 219 -19.28 -14.53 -11.09
CA ARG A 219 -19.73 -13.14 -11.27
C ARG A 219 -19.39 -12.31 -10.04
N SER A 220 -18.33 -11.54 -10.16
CA SER A 220 -17.87 -10.59 -9.15
C SER A 220 -17.91 -9.17 -9.70
N PRO A 221 -18.17 -8.14 -8.87
CA PRO A 221 -18.10 -6.76 -9.33
C PRO A 221 -16.72 -6.42 -9.87
N PRO A 222 -16.63 -5.68 -11.00
CA PRO A 222 -15.37 -5.14 -11.46
C PRO A 222 -14.92 -3.97 -10.57
N GLY A 223 -13.62 -3.80 -10.42
CA GLY A 223 -13.02 -2.75 -9.60
C GLY A 223 -12.86 -1.40 -10.30
N HIS A 224 -13.80 -1.02 -11.16
CA HIS A 224 -13.71 0.21 -11.96
C HIS A 224 -13.43 1.44 -11.11
N VAL A 225 -12.51 2.29 -11.60
CA VAL A 225 -12.16 3.57 -10.98
C VAL A 225 -13.06 4.66 -11.57
N ARG A 226 -13.54 5.57 -10.74
CA ARG A 226 -14.50 6.61 -11.13
C ARG A 226 -14.06 7.96 -10.60
N ALA A 227 -14.39 9.02 -11.35
CA ALA A 227 -14.18 10.40 -10.91
C ALA A 227 -15.48 11.18 -10.88
N TYR A 228 -15.51 12.12 -9.96
CA TYR A 228 -16.60 13.04 -9.72
C TYR A 228 -16.05 14.46 -9.65
N ASP A 229 -16.85 15.43 -10.08
CA ASP A 229 -16.49 16.84 -10.00
C ASP A 229 -16.39 17.29 -8.54
N ALA A 230 -15.28 17.95 -8.17
CA ALA A 230 -14.99 18.35 -6.80
C ALA A 230 -15.95 19.42 -6.25
N TYR A 231 -16.58 20.21 -7.12
CA TYR A 231 -17.53 21.25 -6.71
C TYR A 231 -18.95 20.71 -6.56
N THR A 232 -19.40 19.89 -7.53
CA THR A 232 -20.79 19.53 -7.69
C THR A 232 -21.09 18.08 -7.34
N GLY A 233 -20.08 17.19 -7.31
CA GLY A 233 -20.29 15.75 -7.17
C GLY A 233 -20.84 15.07 -8.43
N GLU A 234 -20.97 15.80 -9.55
CA GLU A 234 -21.39 15.21 -10.81
C GLU A 234 -20.36 14.19 -11.31
N PHE A 235 -20.85 13.08 -11.87
CA PHE A 235 -20.00 12.06 -12.45
C PHE A 235 -19.23 12.59 -13.67
N LYS A 236 -17.89 12.45 -13.67
CA LYS A 236 -17.02 12.89 -14.76
C LYS A 236 -16.71 11.74 -15.73
N TRP A 237 -16.04 10.70 -15.21
CA TRP A 237 -15.58 9.58 -16.02
C TRP A 237 -15.45 8.27 -15.22
N ARG A 238 -15.33 7.17 -15.96
CA ARG A 238 -15.02 5.84 -15.43
C ARG A 238 -13.92 5.20 -16.27
N PHE A 239 -12.89 4.71 -15.61
CA PHE A 239 -11.90 3.81 -16.19
C PHE A 239 -12.29 2.36 -15.87
N ASN A 240 -12.49 1.56 -16.90
CA ASN A 240 -12.81 0.14 -16.77
C ASN A 240 -11.53 -0.65 -16.56
N THR A 241 -11.25 -1.05 -15.31
CA THR A 241 -10.08 -1.87 -14.96
C THR A 241 -10.12 -3.26 -15.57
N ILE A 242 -11.31 -3.76 -15.89
CA ILE A 242 -11.57 -4.88 -16.79
C ILE A 242 -12.20 -4.29 -18.06
N PRO A 243 -11.50 -4.31 -19.21
CA PRO A 243 -12.00 -3.72 -20.45
C PRO A 243 -13.36 -4.28 -20.85
N GLN A 244 -14.27 -3.43 -21.30
CA GLN A 244 -15.63 -3.78 -21.69
C GLN A 244 -15.77 -3.92 -23.21
N GLN A 245 -16.91 -4.41 -23.67
CA GLN A 245 -17.15 -4.66 -25.11
C GLN A 245 -16.83 -3.44 -25.98
N GLY A 246 -15.89 -3.62 -26.91
CA GLY A 246 -15.46 -2.59 -27.86
C GLY A 246 -14.33 -1.70 -27.37
N GLU A 247 -13.86 -1.88 -26.14
CA GLU A 247 -12.66 -1.22 -25.65
C GLU A 247 -11.39 -1.98 -26.05
N PRO A 248 -10.25 -1.30 -26.18
CA PRO A 248 -8.96 -1.95 -26.37
C PRO A 248 -8.65 -2.94 -25.24
N PHE A 249 -7.91 -4.00 -25.57
CA PHE A 249 -7.44 -5.04 -24.63
C PHE A 249 -8.51 -6.02 -24.11
N THR A 250 -9.76 -5.98 -24.59
CA THR A 250 -10.74 -7.03 -24.31
C THR A 250 -10.27 -8.40 -24.78
N GLU A 251 -9.42 -8.47 -25.81
CA GLU A 251 -8.79 -9.69 -26.33
C GLU A 251 -7.85 -10.36 -25.33
N THR A 252 -7.35 -9.65 -24.30
CA THR A 252 -6.53 -10.22 -23.23
C THR A 252 -7.33 -11.05 -22.22
N TRP A 253 -8.66 -11.04 -22.35
CA TRP A 253 -9.63 -11.84 -21.60
C TRP A 253 -10.28 -12.84 -22.56
N GLU A 254 -9.63 -14.00 -22.72
CA GLU A 254 -10.07 -15.01 -23.68
C GLU A 254 -11.52 -15.48 -23.44
N SER A 255 -12.21 -15.86 -24.52
CA SER A 255 -13.60 -16.35 -24.49
C SER A 255 -14.60 -15.36 -23.87
N ASP A 256 -14.37 -14.07 -24.04
CA ASP A 256 -15.19 -12.99 -23.45
C ASP A 256 -15.32 -13.06 -21.92
N SER A 257 -14.34 -13.64 -21.22
CA SER A 257 -14.36 -13.82 -19.76
C SER A 257 -14.46 -12.50 -18.98
N TRP A 258 -14.13 -11.38 -19.60
CA TRP A 258 -14.35 -10.03 -19.05
C TRP A 258 -15.81 -9.75 -18.65
N ARG A 259 -16.79 -10.50 -19.19
CA ARG A 259 -18.22 -10.34 -18.88
C ARG A 259 -18.58 -10.81 -17.47
N GLU A 260 -17.84 -11.75 -16.93
CA GLU A 260 -18.12 -12.39 -15.66
C GLU A 260 -17.01 -12.18 -14.65
N ALA A 261 -15.78 -11.88 -15.10
CA ALA A 261 -14.66 -11.60 -14.24
C ALA A 261 -14.90 -10.31 -13.43
N GLY A 262 -14.43 -10.29 -12.20
CA GLY A 262 -14.50 -9.15 -11.32
C GLY A 262 -13.17 -8.87 -10.63
N ASN A 263 -13.23 -8.05 -9.57
CA ASN A 263 -12.07 -7.56 -8.86
C ASN A 263 -11.21 -6.64 -9.76
N THR A 264 -9.89 -6.77 -9.82
CA THR A 264 -8.99 -5.86 -10.54
C THR A 264 -9.19 -4.42 -10.06
N ASN A 265 -9.36 -4.27 -8.76
CA ASN A 265 -9.74 -3.02 -8.10
C ASN A 265 -8.53 -2.23 -7.61
N VAL A 266 -8.76 -0.97 -7.28
CA VAL A 266 -7.80 -0.12 -6.55
C VAL A 266 -8.29 0.00 -5.12
N TRP A 267 -7.81 -0.88 -4.25
CA TRP A 267 -8.21 -0.96 -2.85
C TRP A 267 -7.26 -0.24 -1.88
N THR A 268 -6.12 0.18 -2.40
CA THR A 268 -5.07 0.89 -1.68
C THR A 268 -5.03 2.38 -2.08
N PHE A 269 -4.05 3.12 -1.60
CA PHE A 269 -3.87 4.52 -1.94
C PHE A 269 -3.39 4.68 -3.39
N MET A 270 -3.79 5.77 -4.01
CA MET A 270 -3.32 6.23 -5.30
C MET A 270 -2.27 7.33 -5.11
N SER A 271 -1.57 7.68 -6.19
CA SER A 271 -0.66 8.83 -6.23
C SER A 271 -0.96 9.68 -7.46
N ALA A 272 -0.54 10.94 -7.43
CA ALA A 272 -0.76 11.84 -8.57
C ALA A 272 0.38 12.83 -8.75
N ASP A 273 0.55 13.28 -9.99
CA ASP A 273 1.35 14.44 -10.36
C ASP A 273 0.38 15.58 -10.72
N ASP A 274 0.15 16.48 -9.77
CA ASP A 274 -0.80 17.60 -9.91
C ASP A 274 -0.42 18.54 -11.06
N GLU A 275 0.89 18.77 -11.27
CA GLU A 275 1.39 19.63 -12.34
C GLU A 275 1.12 19.02 -13.71
N ALA A 276 1.32 17.71 -13.82
CA ALA A 276 1.08 16.96 -15.07
C ALA A 276 -0.41 16.56 -15.26
N GLY A 277 -1.23 16.65 -14.20
CA GLY A 277 -2.63 16.22 -14.22
C GLY A 277 -2.77 14.70 -14.37
N ILE A 278 -1.85 13.91 -13.81
CA ILE A 278 -1.81 12.46 -13.97
C ILE A 278 -2.09 11.77 -12.64
N VAL A 279 -3.01 10.78 -12.63
CA VAL A 279 -3.22 9.88 -11.50
C VAL A 279 -2.67 8.48 -11.82
N TYR A 280 -2.02 7.84 -10.83
CA TYR A 280 -1.43 6.51 -10.94
C TYR A 280 -2.21 5.51 -10.09
N LEU A 281 -2.71 4.46 -10.73
CA LEU A 281 -3.58 3.45 -10.16
C LEU A 281 -2.82 2.14 -9.98
N PRO A 282 -2.66 1.64 -8.74
CA PRO A 282 -2.16 0.30 -8.47
C PRO A 282 -3.33 -0.69 -8.42
N THR A 283 -3.44 -1.58 -9.41
CA THR A 283 -4.56 -2.52 -9.51
C THR A 283 -4.27 -3.88 -8.90
N SER A 284 -5.33 -4.58 -8.50
CA SER A 284 -5.27 -5.88 -7.85
C SER A 284 -5.46 -7.05 -8.81
N THR A 285 -5.33 -8.27 -8.26
CA THR A 285 -5.61 -9.54 -8.92
C THR A 285 -7.09 -9.67 -9.27
N PRO A 286 -7.49 -10.35 -10.38
CA PRO A 286 -8.89 -10.61 -10.70
C PRO A 286 -9.42 -11.82 -9.90
N THR A 287 -10.72 -11.91 -9.71
CA THR A 287 -11.39 -13.08 -9.15
C THR A 287 -11.32 -14.28 -10.13
N ASN A 288 -11.00 -15.48 -9.75
CA ASN A 288 -10.46 -16.03 -8.52
C ASN A 288 -8.93 -15.83 -8.49
N ASP A 289 -8.38 -15.39 -7.36
CA ASP A 289 -6.97 -14.97 -7.23
C ASP A 289 -5.95 -16.09 -7.45
N TYR A 290 -6.38 -17.37 -7.35
CA TYR A 290 -5.48 -18.52 -7.30
C TYR A 290 -5.77 -19.57 -8.38
N TRP A 291 -6.89 -19.44 -9.09
CA TRP A 291 -7.24 -20.29 -10.23
C TRP A 291 -7.95 -19.45 -11.30
N GLY A 292 -7.30 -19.30 -12.44
CA GLY A 292 -7.74 -18.44 -13.52
C GLY A 292 -8.42 -19.15 -14.69
N GLY A 293 -8.79 -20.44 -14.56
CA GLY A 293 -9.31 -21.21 -15.69
C GLY A 293 -10.61 -20.69 -16.33
N LYS A 294 -11.34 -19.79 -15.62
CA LYS A 294 -12.50 -19.06 -16.21
C LYS A 294 -12.13 -17.69 -16.78
N ARG A 295 -10.87 -17.27 -16.71
CA ARG A 295 -10.38 -15.96 -17.17
C ARG A 295 -9.03 -16.07 -17.90
N LEU A 296 -8.89 -17.06 -18.79
CA LEU A 296 -7.66 -17.26 -19.55
C LEU A 296 -7.25 -16.00 -20.33
N GLY A 297 -5.96 -15.85 -20.58
CA GLY A 297 -5.34 -14.69 -21.22
C GLY A 297 -4.49 -13.87 -20.22
N GLU A 298 -3.97 -12.73 -20.64
CA GLU A 298 -3.11 -11.86 -19.80
C GLU A 298 -3.88 -11.12 -18.71
N ASN A 299 -5.18 -10.86 -18.92
CA ASN A 299 -6.10 -10.18 -18.02
C ASN A 299 -5.75 -8.70 -17.74
N LEU A 300 -5.47 -7.90 -18.77
CA LEU A 300 -5.29 -6.45 -18.60
C LEU A 300 -6.62 -5.79 -18.13
N PHE A 301 -6.59 -4.89 -17.14
CA PHE A 301 -5.46 -4.22 -16.47
C PHE A 301 -5.24 -4.78 -15.04
N ALA A 302 -5.35 -6.06 -14.82
CA ALA A 302 -5.04 -6.66 -13.53
C ALA A 302 -3.55 -6.50 -13.18
N GLU A 303 -3.25 -6.42 -11.88
CA GLU A 303 -1.89 -6.41 -11.32
C GLU A 303 -0.96 -5.44 -12.06
N SER A 304 -1.46 -4.22 -12.30
CA SER A 304 -0.82 -3.20 -13.13
C SER A 304 -0.64 -1.88 -12.39
N ILE A 305 0.36 -1.11 -12.81
CA ILE A 305 0.36 0.33 -12.61
C ILE A 305 -0.27 0.95 -13.86
N VAL A 306 -1.28 1.80 -13.68
CA VAL A 306 -2.00 2.46 -14.79
C VAL A 306 -1.98 3.97 -14.56
N ALA A 307 -1.48 4.74 -15.53
CA ALA A 307 -1.50 6.19 -15.52
C ALA A 307 -2.65 6.73 -16.36
N LEU A 308 -3.48 7.55 -15.74
CA LEU A 308 -4.62 8.20 -16.40
C LEU A 308 -4.46 9.72 -16.36
N ASP A 309 -4.96 10.39 -17.38
CA ASP A 309 -5.30 11.80 -17.30
C ASP A 309 -6.41 11.96 -16.26
N ALA A 310 -6.16 12.77 -15.22
CA ALA A 310 -7.03 12.88 -14.06
C ALA A 310 -8.35 13.61 -14.37
N ASP A 311 -8.40 14.44 -15.41
CA ASP A 311 -9.60 15.18 -15.79
C ASP A 311 -10.54 14.38 -16.68
N THR A 312 -9.99 13.54 -17.56
CA THR A 312 -10.76 12.80 -18.60
C THR A 312 -10.89 11.31 -18.34
N GLY A 313 -10.01 10.73 -17.50
CA GLY A 313 -9.90 9.28 -17.30
C GLY A 313 -9.27 8.54 -18.48
N GLU A 314 -8.71 9.26 -19.47
CA GLU A 314 -8.01 8.66 -20.59
C GLU A 314 -6.72 7.99 -20.12
N ARG A 315 -6.49 6.73 -20.55
CA ARG A 315 -5.28 5.99 -20.20
C ARG A 315 -4.09 6.53 -21.01
N LEU A 316 -3.11 7.06 -20.32
CA LEU A 316 -1.86 7.54 -20.92
C LEU A 316 -0.90 6.38 -21.18
N TRP A 317 -0.64 5.58 -20.13
CA TRP A 317 0.19 4.38 -20.22
C TRP A 317 -0.19 3.38 -19.11
N HIS A 318 0.34 2.16 -19.21
CA HIS A 318 0.25 1.15 -18.16
C HIS A 318 1.42 0.18 -18.24
N PHE A 319 1.67 -0.52 -17.16
CA PHE A 319 2.57 -1.67 -17.12
C PHE A 319 1.98 -2.76 -16.23
N GLN A 320 1.85 -3.98 -16.76
CA GLN A 320 1.36 -5.13 -16.01
C GLN A 320 2.53 -5.82 -15.32
N THR A 321 2.48 -5.92 -13.98
CA THR A 321 3.55 -6.51 -13.16
C THR A 321 3.44 -8.01 -13.02
N VAL A 322 2.26 -8.58 -13.27
CA VAL A 322 2.00 -10.03 -13.29
C VAL A 322 0.98 -10.34 -14.38
N HIS A 323 1.35 -11.20 -15.33
CA HIS A 323 0.47 -11.70 -16.36
C HIS A 323 -0.34 -12.88 -15.83
N HIS A 324 -1.65 -12.88 -16.03
CA HIS A 324 -2.54 -13.96 -15.58
C HIS A 324 -2.27 -14.40 -14.14
N GLY A 325 -2.45 -13.48 -13.19
CA GLY A 325 -2.08 -13.69 -11.79
C GLY A 325 -2.78 -14.90 -11.14
N LEU A 326 -2.02 -15.73 -10.43
CA LEU A 326 -2.47 -16.93 -9.72
C LEU A 326 -1.95 -16.97 -8.28
N TRP A 327 -1.43 -15.85 -7.77
CA TRP A 327 -0.68 -15.80 -6.51
C TRP A 327 -1.19 -14.71 -5.56
N ASP A 328 -2.23 -13.96 -5.96
CA ASP A 328 -2.69 -12.77 -5.22
C ASP A 328 -1.54 -11.74 -5.07
N TYR A 329 -0.84 -11.49 -6.19
CA TYR A 329 0.30 -10.57 -6.22
C TYR A 329 -0.08 -9.15 -6.65
N ASP A 330 -1.07 -8.59 -5.97
CA ASP A 330 -1.52 -7.21 -6.18
C ASP A 330 -0.39 -6.21 -6.25
N VAL A 331 -0.60 -5.13 -6.99
CA VAL A 331 0.10 -3.87 -6.81
C VAL A 331 -0.53 -3.17 -5.60
N ALA A 332 -0.09 -3.55 -4.39
CA ALA A 332 -0.83 -3.36 -3.15
C ALA A 332 -0.60 -2.01 -2.45
N SER A 333 0.19 -1.11 -3.04
CA SER A 333 0.59 0.15 -2.40
C SER A 333 0.59 1.33 -3.35
N ALA A 334 0.46 2.55 -2.80
CA ALA A 334 0.61 3.77 -3.58
C ALA A 334 1.96 3.81 -4.30
N PRO A 335 2.00 4.15 -5.59
CA PRO A 335 3.25 4.46 -6.29
C PRO A 335 3.99 5.63 -5.60
N ASN A 336 5.31 5.56 -5.48
CA ASN A 336 6.11 6.68 -4.96
C ASN A 336 6.64 7.52 -6.13
N LEU A 337 6.29 8.80 -6.18
CA LEU A 337 6.78 9.71 -7.19
C LEU A 337 8.01 10.46 -6.65
N VAL A 338 9.04 10.58 -7.48
CA VAL A 338 10.30 11.25 -7.10
C VAL A 338 11.07 11.68 -8.35
N ASP A 339 11.80 12.78 -8.26
CA ASP A 339 12.72 13.21 -9.30
C ASP A 339 14.11 12.64 -9.02
N ILE A 340 14.68 11.92 -9.98
CA ILE A 340 15.97 11.22 -9.86
C ILE A 340 16.91 11.61 -11.00
N VAL A 341 18.20 11.27 -10.85
CA VAL A 341 19.20 11.49 -11.89
C VAL A 341 19.92 10.18 -12.21
N VAL A 342 19.63 9.59 -13.37
CA VAL A 342 20.24 8.34 -13.81
C VAL A 342 21.18 8.63 -15.00
N ASP A 343 22.45 8.23 -14.88
CA ASP A 343 23.49 8.49 -15.90
C ASP A 343 23.57 9.96 -16.32
N GLY A 344 23.39 10.88 -15.36
CA GLY A 344 23.44 12.33 -15.58
C GLY A 344 22.17 12.92 -16.24
N LYS A 345 21.11 12.13 -16.41
CA LYS A 345 19.83 12.59 -16.98
C LYS A 345 18.80 12.71 -15.88
N PRO A 346 18.11 13.86 -15.76
CA PRO A 346 16.98 13.99 -14.86
C PRO A 346 15.79 13.17 -15.39
N ILE A 347 15.13 12.46 -14.50
CA ILE A 347 13.95 11.63 -14.79
C ILE A 347 12.89 11.95 -13.74
N ARG A 348 11.70 12.29 -14.18
CA ARG A 348 10.52 12.34 -13.31
C ARG A 348 10.03 10.91 -13.12
N ALA A 349 10.46 10.28 -12.03
CA ALA A 349 10.25 8.84 -11.83
C ALA A 349 8.98 8.55 -11.04
N VAL A 350 8.42 7.36 -11.28
CA VAL A 350 7.50 6.66 -10.40
C VAL A 350 8.09 5.29 -10.07
N ALA A 351 8.21 5.00 -8.77
CA ALA A 351 8.69 3.73 -8.25
C ALA A 351 7.53 2.96 -7.63
N GLN A 352 7.28 1.74 -8.13
CA GLN A 352 6.21 0.86 -7.68
C GLN A 352 6.77 -0.39 -7.03
N VAL A 353 6.58 -0.53 -5.72
CA VAL A 353 6.79 -1.79 -5.03
C VAL A 353 5.53 -2.65 -5.09
N SER A 354 5.68 -3.97 -5.15
CA SER A 354 4.55 -4.89 -5.25
C SER A 354 4.68 -6.09 -4.32
N LYS A 355 3.62 -6.88 -4.22
CA LYS A 355 3.62 -8.14 -3.46
C LYS A 355 4.69 -9.13 -3.96
N THR A 356 5.11 -9.03 -5.22
CA THR A 356 6.18 -9.88 -5.79
C THR A 356 7.56 -9.68 -5.17
N GLY A 357 7.77 -8.59 -4.41
CA GLY A 357 9.09 -8.26 -3.86
C GLY A 357 10.00 -7.54 -4.85
N PHE A 358 9.47 -7.10 -5.99
CA PHE A 358 10.14 -6.26 -6.96
C PHE A 358 9.81 -4.78 -6.78
N THR A 359 10.74 -3.92 -7.20
CA THR A 359 10.52 -2.49 -7.43
C THR A 359 10.60 -2.23 -8.93
N TYR A 360 9.52 -1.72 -9.51
CA TYR A 360 9.46 -1.28 -10.90
C TYR A 360 9.62 0.24 -10.92
N VAL A 361 10.47 0.77 -11.81
CA VAL A 361 10.73 2.22 -11.90
C VAL A 361 10.55 2.69 -13.33
N PHE A 362 9.69 3.69 -13.52
CA PHE A 362 9.34 4.24 -14.83
C PHE A 362 9.54 5.76 -14.84
N ASP A 363 9.75 6.32 -16.00
CA ASP A 363 9.47 7.74 -16.23
C ASP A 363 7.95 7.93 -16.08
N ARG A 364 7.52 8.77 -15.12
CA ARG A 364 6.10 8.86 -14.75
C ARG A 364 5.21 9.49 -15.82
N ILE A 365 5.81 10.19 -16.80
CA ILE A 365 5.06 10.83 -17.88
C ILE A 365 4.88 9.88 -19.06
N SER A 366 5.96 9.22 -19.48
CA SER A 366 5.95 8.36 -20.67
C SER A 366 5.62 6.90 -20.39
N GLY A 367 5.83 6.42 -19.15
CA GLY A 367 5.73 5.01 -18.78
C GLY A 367 6.93 4.17 -19.22
N GLU A 368 7.97 4.78 -19.80
CA GLU A 368 9.18 4.07 -20.19
C GLU A 368 9.94 3.58 -18.95
N PRO A 369 10.32 2.29 -18.88
CA PRO A 369 11.07 1.78 -17.75
C PRO A 369 12.46 2.41 -17.67
N VAL A 370 12.87 2.82 -16.47
CA VAL A 370 14.20 3.43 -16.23
C VAL A 370 15.33 2.42 -16.45
N TRP A 371 15.10 1.18 -16.07
CA TRP A 371 15.99 0.04 -16.36
C TRP A 371 15.21 -1.04 -17.09
N PRO A 372 15.88 -1.85 -17.94
CA PRO A 372 15.19 -2.91 -18.70
C PRO A 372 14.39 -3.85 -17.80
N ILE A 373 13.20 -4.23 -18.25
CA ILE A 373 12.38 -5.28 -17.66
C ILE A 373 12.35 -6.42 -18.65
N GLU A 374 12.71 -7.63 -18.21
CA GLU A 374 12.88 -8.81 -19.06
C GLU A 374 11.75 -9.80 -18.85
N GLU A 375 11.11 -10.24 -19.93
CA GLU A 375 10.19 -11.38 -19.91
C GLU A 375 10.97 -12.68 -19.71
N LYS A 376 10.75 -13.36 -18.55
CA LYS A 376 11.41 -14.63 -18.25
C LYS A 376 10.42 -15.78 -18.17
N PRO A 377 10.78 -16.96 -18.71
CA PRO A 377 9.95 -18.16 -18.59
C PRO A 377 9.69 -18.52 -17.13
N VAL A 378 8.46 -18.95 -16.83
CA VAL A 378 8.00 -19.39 -15.51
C VAL A 378 7.40 -20.79 -15.59
N PRO A 379 7.29 -21.54 -14.45
CA PRO A 379 6.70 -22.86 -14.46
C PRO A 379 5.25 -22.87 -14.95
N PRO A 380 4.86 -23.87 -15.79
CA PRO A 380 3.48 -24.03 -16.21
C PRO A 380 2.61 -24.57 -15.06
N SER A 381 1.30 -24.40 -15.17
CA SER A 381 0.32 -25.04 -14.26
C SER A 381 -0.11 -26.40 -14.81
N ASP A 382 -0.18 -27.40 -13.89
CA ASP A 382 -0.73 -28.73 -14.18
C ASP A 382 -2.20 -28.87 -13.71
N VAL A 383 -2.81 -27.79 -13.23
CA VAL A 383 -4.18 -27.79 -12.70
C VAL A 383 -5.18 -27.86 -13.86
N PRO A 384 -6.18 -28.77 -13.80
CA PRO A 384 -7.18 -28.88 -14.87
C PRO A 384 -7.91 -27.55 -15.12
N GLY A 385 -7.95 -27.15 -16.39
CA GLY A 385 -8.60 -25.92 -16.86
C GLY A 385 -7.75 -24.65 -16.69
N GLU A 386 -6.64 -24.70 -15.97
CA GLU A 386 -5.71 -23.59 -15.78
C GLU A 386 -4.65 -23.56 -16.90
N ARG A 387 -4.24 -22.35 -17.27
CA ARG A 387 -3.11 -22.13 -18.18
C ARG A 387 -2.33 -20.88 -17.72
N ALA A 388 -1.33 -21.10 -16.87
CA ALA A 388 -0.43 -20.02 -16.47
C ALA A 388 0.21 -19.33 -17.68
N HIS A 389 0.45 -18.01 -17.57
CA HIS A 389 1.17 -17.30 -18.62
C HIS A 389 2.62 -17.84 -18.72
N PRO A 390 3.17 -18.02 -19.94
CA PRO A 390 4.47 -18.69 -20.11
C PRO A 390 5.66 -17.85 -19.61
N THR A 391 5.53 -16.55 -19.51
CA THR A 391 6.55 -15.62 -19.03
C THR A 391 5.99 -14.65 -18.02
N GLN A 392 6.88 -14.02 -17.24
CA GLN A 392 6.55 -12.92 -16.33
C GLN A 392 7.63 -11.84 -16.40
N PRO A 393 7.29 -10.55 -16.09
CA PRO A 393 8.22 -9.44 -16.18
C PRO A 393 9.15 -9.36 -14.95
N PHE A 394 10.46 -9.40 -15.19
CA PHE A 394 11.49 -9.29 -14.19
C PHE A 394 12.31 -8.00 -14.39
N PRO A 395 12.25 -7.01 -13.49
CA PRO A 395 13.11 -5.84 -13.57
C PRO A 395 14.57 -6.24 -13.39
N THR A 396 15.46 -5.68 -14.21
CA THR A 396 16.91 -5.91 -14.09
C THR A 396 17.52 -5.09 -12.95
N LYS A 397 16.89 -3.96 -12.63
CA LYS A 397 17.20 -3.06 -11.51
C LYS A 397 15.93 -2.38 -11.03
N PRO A 398 15.83 -2.06 -9.73
CA PRO A 398 16.66 -2.55 -8.63
C PRO A 398 16.58 -4.08 -8.46
N ALA A 399 17.56 -4.66 -7.74
CA ALA A 399 17.46 -6.06 -7.32
C ALA A 399 16.18 -6.28 -6.47
N PRO A 400 15.61 -7.49 -6.43
CA PRO A 400 14.45 -7.77 -5.58
C PRO A 400 14.77 -7.44 -4.11
N PHE A 401 13.85 -6.75 -3.43
CA PHE A 401 14.00 -6.46 -2.00
C PHE A 401 13.57 -7.63 -1.11
N GLU A 402 12.92 -8.65 -1.71
CA GLU A 402 12.50 -9.88 -1.03
C GLU A 402 12.88 -11.11 -1.87
N ARG A 403 12.91 -12.29 -1.23
CA ARG A 403 13.24 -13.57 -1.85
C ARG A 403 12.26 -13.94 -2.95
N GLN A 404 12.79 -14.55 -4.02
CA GLN A 404 12.07 -14.86 -5.25
C GLN A 404 11.85 -16.37 -5.41
N GLY A 405 11.05 -16.94 -4.51
CA GLY A 405 10.83 -18.38 -4.40
C GLY A 405 11.60 -19.01 -3.25
N MET A 406 11.53 -20.34 -3.15
CA MET A 406 12.14 -21.12 -2.07
C MET A 406 12.77 -22.41 -2.60
N SER A 407 13.95 -22.73 -2.12
CA SER A 407 14.67 -23.98 -2.35
C SER A 407 14.98 -24.68 -1.01
N GLU A 408 15.58 -25.87 -1.08
CA GLU A 408 16.04 -26.59 0.13
C GLU A 408 17.16 -25.80 0.86
N GLU A 409 17.92 -24.97 0.15
CA GLU A 409 18.98 -24.14 0.72
C GLU A 409 18.43 -23.02 1.62
N ASP A 410 17.16 -22.66 1.43
CA ASP A 410 16.48 -21.62 2.22
C ASP A 410 15.89 -22.16 3.52
N LEU A 411 15.88 -23.47 3.75
CA LEU A 411 15.33 -24.08 4.95
C LEU A 411 16.05 -23.63 6.22
N ILE A 412 15.30 -23.38 7.29
CA ILE A 412 15.84 -22.98 8.60
C ILE A 412 16.85 -24.02 9.13
N ASP A 413 17.99 -23.56 9.66
CA ASP A 413 19.14 -24.40 10.02
C ASP A 413 19.85 -23.98 11.31
N PHE A 414 19.14 -23.40 12.26
CA PHE A 414 19.71 -22.99 13.56
C PHE A 414 20.35 -24.15 14.33
N THR A 415 19.76 -25.34 14.25
CA THR A 415 20.33 -26.59 14.76
C THR A 415 20.05 -27.74 13.79
N PRO A 416 20.84 -28.85 13.84
CA PRO A 416 20.57 -30.04 13.01
C PRO A 416 19.18 -30.62 13.19
N GLU A 417 18.62 -30.59 14.40
CA GLU A 417 17.29 -31.10 14.71
C GLU A 417 16.20 -30.25 14.08
N ILE A 418 16.34 -28.92 14.15
CA ILE A 418 15.41 -27.96 13.52
C ILE A 418 15.46 -28.14 12.00
N HIS A 419 16.66 -28.26 11.44
CA HIS A 419 16.83 -28.43 10.00
C HIS A 419 16.23 -29.74 9.50
N ALA A 420 16.47 -30.87 10.16
CA ALA A 420 15.89 -32.15 9.79
C ALA A 420 14.35 -32.13 9.84
N ALA A 421 13.77 -31.45 10.82
CA ALA A 421 12.32 -31.28 10.90
C ALA A 421 11.79 -30.36 9.77
N ALA A 422 12.55 -29.34 9.36
CA ALA A 422 12.20 -28.48 8.22
C ALA A 422 12.26 -29.26 6.89
N GLU A 423 13.28 -30.12 6.70
CA GLU A 423 13.38 -31.02 5.55
C GLU A 423 12.17 -32.00 5.46
N GLU A 424 11.73 -32.57 6.60
CA GLU A 424 10.56 -33.43 6.63
C GLU A 424 9.29 -32.69 6.17
N ILE A 425 9.08 -31.45 6.62
CA ILE A 425 7.96 -30.60 6.18
C ILE A 425 8.10 -30.31 4.69
N ALA A 426 9.26 -29.83 4.24
CA ALA A 426 9.53 -29.46 2.85
C ALA A 426 9.35 -30.65 1.88
N SER A 427 9.65 -31.88 2.34
CA SER A 427 9.47 -33.09 1.54
C SER A 427 8.03 -33.32 1.04
N LYS A 428 7.03 -32.74 1.73
CA LYS A 428 5.60 -32.78 1.38
C LYS A 428 5.14 -31.60 0.54
N LEU A 429 6.01 -30.63 0.29
CA LEU A 429 5.69 -29.38 -0.41
C LEU A 429 6.39 -29.32 -1.78
N VAL A 430 5.83 -28.53 -2.68
CA VAL A 430 6.49 -28.12 -3.92
C VAL A 430 7.25 -26.83 -3.61
N LEU A 431 8.58 -26.89 -3.65
CA LEU A 431 9.46 -25.73 -3.61
C LEU A 431 9.80 -25.30 -5.05
N GLY A 432 9.96 -24.01 -5.29
CA GLY A 432 10.29 -23.52 -6.62
C GLY A 432 10.56 -22.01 -6.65
N PRO A 433 10.92 -21.49 -7.83
CA PRO A 433 11.07 -20.06 -8.02
C PRO A 433 9.74 -19.32 -7.83
N ILE A 434 9.80 -17.98 -7.69
CA ILE A 434 8.60 -17.14 -7.75
C ILE A 434 7.77 -17.48 -9.01
N PHE A 435 6.46 -17.34 -8.93
CA PHE A 435 5.52 -17.71 -9.99
C PHE A 435 5.41 -19.24 -10.25
N THR A 436 5.83 -20.09 -9.30
CA THR A 436 5.42 -21.50 -9.32
C THR A 436 3.93 -21.59 -8.96
N PRO A 437 3.06 -22.11 -9.85
CA PRO A 437 1.62 -22.14 -9.62
C PRO A 437 1.20 -23.03 -8.44
N PRO A 438 0.03 -22.79 -7.82
CA PRO A 438 -0.52 -23.69 -6.82
C PRO A 438 -0.89 -25.03 -7.47
N ILE A 439 -0.79 -26.11 -6.71
CA ILE A 439 -1.22 -27.46 -7.13
C ILE A 439 -2.58 -27.81 -6.52
N VAL A 440 -3.30 -28.73 -7.15
CA VAL A 440 -4.40 -29.42 -6.47
C VAL A 440 -3.81 -30.31 -5.37
N LYS A 441 -4.32 -30.17 -4.14
CA LYS A 441 -3.82 -30.91 -2.97
C LYS A 441 -3.74 -32.42 -3.25
N GLY A 442 -2.59 -33.01 -2.97
CA GLY A 442 -2.32 -34.44 -3.19
C GLY A 442 -1.71 -34.77 -4.56
N THR A 443 -1.58 -33.81 -5.47
CA THR A 443 -0.93 -34.01 -6.76
C THR A 443 0.51 -34.49 -6.56
N ASN A 444 0.87 -35.62 -7.20
CA ASN A 444 2.20 -36.25 -7.06
C ASN A 444 2.63 -36.51 -5.62
N GLY A 445 1.67 -36.70 -4.69
CA GLY A 445 1.92 -36.91 -3.26
C GLY A 445 2.36 -35.68 -2.50
N LYS A 446 2.20 -34.49 -3.07
CA LYS A 446 2.50 -33.19 -2.44
C LYS A 446 1.24 -32.55 -1.88
N ASP A 447 1.37 -31.86 -0.74
CA ASP A 447 0.25 -31.22 -0.05
C ASP A 447 -0.05 -29.81 -0.59
N ALA A 448 0.98 -29.05 -0.97
CA ALA A 448 0.85 -27.65 -1.40
C ALA A 448 2.10 -27.17 -2.16
N THR A 449 2.01 -26.04 -2.84
CA THR A 449 3.14 -25.23 -3.34
C THR A 449 3.51 -24.17 -2.30
N VAL A 450 4.81 -23.94 -2.10
CA VAL A 450 5.29 -22.82 -1.27
C VAL A 450 5.35 -21.54 -2.10
N PHE A 451 4.58 -20.55 -1.71
CA PHE A 451 4.70 -19.19 -2.25
C PHE A 451 5.66 -18.39 -1.39
N LEU A 452 6.70 -17.83 -2.01
CA LEU A 452 7.62 -16.87 -1.39
C LEU A 452 8.01 -15.80 -2.43
N PRO A 453 7.59 -14.55 -2.25
CA PRO A 453 6.72 -14.06 -1.18
C PRO A 453 5.39 -14.83 -1.08
N GLY A 454 4.80 -14.92 0.13
CA GLY A 454 3.46 -15.46 0.30
C GLY A 454 2.38 -14.52 -0.26
N ALA A 455 1.11 -14.89 -0.21
CA ALA A 455 0.01 -14.05 -0.71
C ALA A 455 -0.14 -12.68 0.00
N GLY A 456 0.38 -12.56 1.22
CA GLY A 456 0.53 -11.26 1.88
C GLY A 456 1.55 -10.33 1.23
N GLY A 457 2.43 -10.89 0.39
CA GLY A 457 3.43 -10.17 -0.40
C GLY A 457 4.74 -9.88 0.34
N GLY A 458 5.76 -9.51 -0.42
CA GLY A 458 6.99 -8.93 0.09
C GLY A 458 6.76 -7.52 0.62
N ALA A 459 5.99 -6.69 -0.10
CA ALA A 459 5.43 -5.42 0.35
C ALA A 459 3.92 -5.42 0.19
N ASN A 460 3.21 -4.60 1.00
CA ASN A 460 1.74 -4.50 0.98
C ASN A 460 1.30 -3.05 1.22
N PHE A 461 0.08 -2.81 1.65
CA PHE A 461 -0.60 -1.52 1.84
C PHE A 461 0.27 -0.36 2.36
N PRO A 462 1.14 -0.51 3.37
CA PRO A 462 1.99 0.61 3.80
C PRO A 462 2.95 1.07 2.71
N GLY A 463 3.36 0.16 1.82
CA GLY A 463 4.25 0.43 0.70
C GLY A 463 5.64 0.87 1.10
N ALA A 464 6.31 1.54 0.17
CA ALA A 464 7.60 2.17 0.38
C ALA A 464 7.47 3.66 0.71
N ASN A 465 8.57 4.25 1.13
CA ASN A 465 8.71 5.68 1.40
C ASN A 465 9.94 6.20 0.67
N VAL A 466 9.88 7.39 0.14
CA VAL A 466 11.02 7.96 -0.59
C VAL A 466 11.49 9.26 0.06
N ASP A 467 12.79 9.41 0.14
CA ASP A 467 13.43 10.67 0.49
C ASP A 467 13.60 11.52 -0.78
N PRO A 468 12.82 12.57 -0.98
CA PRO A 468 12.89 13.39 -2.20
C PRO A 468 14.17 14.21 -2.31
N GLU A 469 14.92 14.39 -1.20
CA GLU A 469 16.19 15.14 -1.22
C GLU A 469 17.34 14.29 -1.78
N THR A 470 17.23 12.94 -1.67
CA THR A 470 18.32 12.02 -2.05
C THR A 470 17.92 11.02 -3.14
N GLY A 471 16.63 10.81 -3.36
CA GLY A 471 16.14 9.78 -4.28
C GLY A 471 16.27 8.36 -3.71
N ILE A 472 16.39 8.21 -2.39
CA ILE A 472 16.49 6.90 -1.74
C ILE A 472 15.10 6.41 -1.36
N LEU A 473 14.76 5.19 -1.79
CA LEU A 473 13.53 4.49 -1.47
C LEU A 473 13.77 3.50 -0.31
N TYR A 474 12.90 3.54 0.70
CA TYR A 474 12.96 2.66 1.86
C TYR A 474 11.77 1.70 1.84
N VAL A 475 12.07 0.41 1.76
CA VAL A 475 11.06 -0.64 1.58
C VAL A 475 11.06 -1.58 2.79
N PRO A 476 10.05 -1.51 3.67
CA PRO A 476 9.82 -2.57 4.65
C PRO A 476 9.25 -3.81 3.95
N SER A 477 9.81 -4.98 4.23
CA SER A 477 9.41 -6.23 3.58
C SER A 477 9.36 -7.41 4.53
N HIS A 478 8.66 -8.49 4.10
CA HIS A 478 8.46 -9.73 4.84
C HIS A 478 8.91 -10.96 4.07
N THR A 479 9.72 -11.80 4.72
CA THR A 479 10.01 -13.16 4.28
C THR A 479 9.07 -14.13 5.00
N ARG A 480 7.86 -14.32 4.48
CA ARG A 480 6.88 -15.24 5.06
C ARG A 480 6.35 -16.20 4.01
N PRO A 481 6.86 -17.44 3.97
CA PRO A 481 6.36 -18.45 3.05
C PRO A 481 4.96 -18.93 3.46
N TYR A 482 4.07 -19.10 2.48
CA TYR A 482 2.76 -19.73 2.64
C TYR A 482 2.72 -21.05 1.86
N ALA A 483 2.13 -22.10 2.43
CA ALA A 483 1.80 -23.30 1.67
C ALA A 483 0.37 -23.17 1.11
N MET A 484 0.27 -23.15 -0.22
CA MET A 484 -0.93 -22.85 -0.96
C MET A 484 -1.33 -24.05 -1.81
N SER A 485 -2.56 -24.52 -1.68
CA SER A 485 -3.10 -25.60 -2.50
C SER A 485 -4.53 -25.35 -2.91
N LEU A 486 -4.92 -25.88 -4.04
CA LEU A 486 -6.29 -25.85 -4.53
C LEU A 486 -7.04 -27.10 -4.03
N VAL A 487 -8.28 -26.89 -3.58
CA VAL A 487 -9.20 -27.92 -3.14
C VAL A 487 -10.56 -27.71 -3.78
N GLU A 488 -11.37 -28.77 -3.88
CA GLU A 488 -12.77 -28.61 -4.25
C GLU A 488 -13.49 -27.78 -3.18
N PRO A 489 -14.41 -26.88 -3.56
CA PRO A 489 -15.17 -26.09 -2.59
C PRO A 489 -16.07 -26.98 -1.73
N ASP A 490 -16.18 -26.66 -0.44
CA ASP A 490 -17.11 -27.34 0.47
C ASP A 490 -18.58 -26.98 0.18
N ASP A 491 -18.83 -25.82 -0.41
CA ASP A 491 -20.17 -25.36 -0.77
C ASP A 491 -20.59 -25.92 -2.14
N PRO A 492 -21.64 -26.75 -2.20
CA PRO A 492 -22.10 -27.34 -3.44
C PRO A 492 -22.69 -26.32 -4.44
N ASP A 493 -23.06 -25.12 -3.97
CA ASP A 493 -23.59 -24.04 -4.81
C ASP A 493 -22.47 -23.19 -5.45
N SER A 494 -21.19 -23.44 -5.09
CA SER A 494 -20.05 -22.77 -5.72
C SER A 494 -19.93 -23.14 -7.18
N ASP A 495 -19.75 -22.17 -8.05
CA ASP A 495 -19.48 -22.42 -9.47
C ASP A 495 -17.97 -22.51 -9.78
N TRP A 496 -17.11 -22.41 -8.75
CA TRP A 496 -15.67 -22.63 -8.85
C TRP A 496 -15.34 -24.11 -8.76
N PRO A 497 -14.52 -24.68 -9.67
CA PRO A 497 -14.03 -26.04 -9.52
C PRO A 497 -12.98 -26.17 -8.40
N TYR A 498 -12.30 -25.06 -8.09
CA TYR A 498 -11.27 -25.01 -7.08
C TYR A 498 -11.32 -23.73 -6.28
N VAL A 499 -11.06 -23.84 -4.98
CA VAL A 499 -10.84 -22.74 -4.04
C VAL A 499 -9.50 -22.94 -3.35
N ILE A 500 -8.96 -21.85 -2.78
CA ILE A 500 -7.66 -21.88 -2.14
C ILE A 500 -7.72 -22.44 -0.71
N ASN A 501 -6.78 -23.30 -0.36
CA ASN A 501 -6.47 -23.73 0.99
C ASN A 501 -5.10 -23.17 1.39
N VAL A 502 -5.08 -22.30 2.41
CA VAL A 502 -3.91 -21.52 2.83
C VAL A 502 -3.38 -22.01 4.17
N GLN A 503 -2.09 -22.31 4.22
CA GLN A 503 -1.37 -22.56 5.46
C GLN A 503 -0.28 -21.49 5.62
N ARG A 504 -0.43 -20.62 6.63
CA ARG A 504 0.44 -19.44 6.83
C ARG A 504 1.62 -19.69 7.76
N ASN A 505 1.46 -20.55 8.75
CA ASN A 505 2.49 -20.83 9.75
C ASN A 505 3.08 -22.22 9.46
N ILE A 506 3.85 -22.29 8.37
CA ILE A 506 4.57 -23.49 7.97
C ILE A 506 5.99 -23.43 8.53
N GLY A 507 6.35 -24.45 9.30
CA GLY A 507 7.71 -24.57 9.81
C GLY A 507 7.78 -25.49 11.03
N PRO A 508 8.99 -25.90 11.42
CA PRO A 508 9.18 -26.86 12.48
C PRO A 508 8.99 -26.20 13.86
N MET A 509 8.29 -26.88 14.76
CA MET A 509 8.28 -26.54 16.20
C MET A 509 7.82 -25.10 16.52
N GLY A 510 6.96 -24.48 15.67
CA GLY A 510 6.51 -23.10 15.83
C GLY A 510 7.47 -22.05 15.26
N LEU A 511 8.56 -22.45 14.64
CA LEU A 511 9.50 -21.56 13.93
C LEU A 511 9.12 -21.43 12.45
N PRO A 512 9.55 -20.38 11.74
CA PRO A 512 9.37 -20.29 10.30
C PRO A 512 10.10 -21.41 9.54
N LEU A 513 9.58 -21.79 8.36
CA LEU A 513 10.23 -22.81 7.53
C LEU A 513 11.55 -22.34 6.93
N THR A 514 11.70 -21.04 6.72
CA THR A 514 12.85 -20.43 6.03
C THR A 514 13.84 -19.80 7.00
N LYS A 515 15.07 -19.59 6.52
CA LYS A 515 16.12 -18.82 7.21
C LYS A 515 15.73 -17.35 7.38
N PRO A 516 16.26 -16.65 8.41
CA PRO A 516 16.13 -15.20 8.54
C PRO A 516 16.90 -14.44 7.41
N PRO A 517 16.74 -13.12 7.28
CA PRO A 517 15.86 -12.26 8.08
C PRO A 517 14.39 -12.45 7.69
N TYR A 518 13.48 -12.42 8.69
CA TYR A 518 12.05 -12.63 8.46
C TYR A 518 11.33 -11.34 8.11
N ARG A 519 11.83 -10.23 8.60
CA ARG A 519 11.40 -8.89 8.23
C ARG A 519 12.60 -7.99 8.11
N ARG A 520 12.59 -7.07 7.14
CA ARG A 520 13.70 -6.16 6.91
C ARG A 520 13.23 -4.83 6.37
N ILE A 521 14.11 -3.83 6.44
CA ILE A 521 14.02 -2.59 5.69
C ILE A 521 15.15 -2.62 4.67
N THR A 522 14.84 -2.33 3.41
CA THR A 522 15.82 -2.19 2.33
C THR A 522 15.85 -0.73 1.88
N ALA A 523 17.02 -0.10 1.88
CA ALA A 523 17.25 1.20 1.26
C ALA A 523 17.78 1.02 -0.16
N ILE A 524 17.10 1.62 -1.13
CA ILE A 524 17.41 1.51 -2.55
C ILE A 524 17.69 2.91 -3.10
N ASP A 525 18.87 3.14 -3.66
CA ASP A 525 19.18 4.36 -4.38
C ASP A 525 18.55 4.32 -5.78
N LEU A 526 17.49 5.10 -5.98
CA LEU A 526 16.80 5.18 -7.28
C LEU A 526 17.60 5.94 -8.36
N ASN A 527 18.72 6.59 -8.01
CA ASN A 527 19.61 7.17 -9.03
C ASN A 527 20.51 6.11 -9.68
N THR A 528 20.77 4.99 -8.99
CA THR A 528 21.64 3.92 -9.46
C THR A 528 20.95 2.58 -9.64
N GLY A 529 19.80 2.38 -8.96
CA GLY A 529 19.09 1.11 -8.87
C GLY A 529 19.77 0.08 -7.95
N GLU A 530 20.67 0.52 -7.07
CA GLU A 530 21.41 -0.38 -6.17
C GLU A 530 20.85 -0.33 -4.74
N HIS A 531 20.93 -1.47 -4.03
CA HIS A 531 20.66 -1.50 -2.60
C HIS A 531 21.83 -0.86 -1.84
N ILE A 532 21.52 0.10 -0.96
CA ILE A 532 22.52 0.75 -0.12
C ILE A 532 22.77 -0.10 1.13
N TRP A 533 21.67 -0.50 1.80
CA TRP A 533 21.72 -1.36 2.96
C TRP A 533 20.41 -2.15 3.12
N GLN A 534 20.49 -3.25 3.88
CA GLN A 534 19.35 -4.02 4.36
C GLN A 534 19.54 -4.30 5.85
N THR A 535 18.54 -4.02 6.65
CA THR A 535 18.57 -4.21 8.10
C THR A 535 17.39 -5.07 8.55
N PRO A 536 17.60 -6.11 9.39
CA PRO A 536 16.52 -6.83 10.03
C PRO A 536 15.63 -5.87 10.84
N PHE A 537 14.33 -6.06 10.74
CA PHE A 537 13.35 -5.21 11.41
C PHE A 537 12.62 -6.00 12.50
N GLY A 538 13.04 -5.82 13.77
CA GLY A 538 12.57 -6.56 14.93
C GLY A 538 13.45 -7.74 15.31
N LYS A 539 13.25 -8.25 16.53
CA LYS A 539 14.09 -9.30 17.12
C LYS A 539 13.85 -10.68 16.51
N GLY A 540 12.62 -10.96 16.09
CA GLY A 540 12.23 -12.26 15.58
C GLY A 540 12.18 -13.35 16.66
N PRO A 541 12.23 -14.64 16.28
CA PRO A 541 12.06 -15.74 17.21
C PRO A 541 13.30 -16.01 18.09
N ALA A 542 14.22 -15.06 18.25
CA ALA A 542 15.41 -15.25 19.08
C ALA A 542 15.08 -15.66 20.53
N ASN A 543 13.90 -15.26 21.02
CA ASN A 543 13.38 -15.64 22.34
C ASN A 543 12.68 -17.01 22.35
N HIS A 544 12.59 -17.72 21.22
CA HIS A 544 12.00 -19.04 21.18
C HIS A 544 12.79 -20.01 22.07
N PRO A 545 12.13 -20.88 22.89
CA PRO A 545 12.83 -21.74 23.86
C PRO A 545 13.95 -22.59 23.27
N LEU A 546 13.85 -22.97 22.00
CA LEU A 546 14.87 -23.74 21.29
C LEU A 546 16.06 -22.89 20.82
N LEU A 547 15.95 -21.55 20.84
CA LEU A 547 16.95 -20.64 20.28
C LEU A 547 17.66 -19.76 21.32
N THR A 548 17.08 -19.58 22.51
CA THR A 548 17.61 -18.67 23.55
C THR A 548 19.06 -18.92 23.95
N HIS A 549 19.56 -20.13 23.76
CA HIS A 549 20.95 -20.50 24.09
C HIS A 549 21.96 -20.14 22.97
N LEU A 550 21.48 -19.64 21.82
CA LEU A 550 22.33 -19.38 20.65
C LEU A 550 22.83 -17.93 20.56
N ASP A 551 22.35 -17.03 21.47
CA ASP A 551 22.71 -15.61 21.47
C ASP A 551 22.63 -14.97 20.07
N LEU A 552 21.45 -15.08 19.45
CA LEU A 552 21.23 -14.66 18.06
C LEU A 552 21.03 -13.13 17.96
N PRO A 553 21.48 -12.51 16.87
CA PRO A 553 21.18 -11.10 16.57
C PRO A 553 19.69 -10.89 16.26
N ASP A 554 19.30 -9.64 16.00
CA ASP A 554 17.97 -9.33 15.47
C ASP A 554 17.75 -10.08 14.14
N LEU A 555 16.66 -10.84 14.06
CA LEU A 555 16.34 -11.74 12.94
C LEU A 555 15.20 -11.24 12.05
N GLY A 556 14.57 -10.13 12.44
CA GLY A 556 13.33 -9.63 11.85
C GLY A 556 12.09 -10.30 12.46
N SER A 557 11.02 -9.55 12.65
CA SER A 557 9.75 -10.01 13.23
C SER A 557 9.08 -11.05 12.33
N VAL A 558 8.49 -12.11 12.92
CA VAL A 558 7.92 -13.27 12.18
C VAL A 558 6.41 -13.27 12.09
N PHE A 559 5.70 -12.60 13.02
CA PHE A 559 4.28 -12.86 13.25
C PHE A 559 3.34 -11.73 12.85
N THR A 560 3.83 -10.71 12.19
CA THR A 560 2.98 -9.60 11.83
C THR A 560 2.44 -9.76 10.42
N ASP A 561 1.17 -9.48 10.25
CA ASP A 561 0.57 -9.31 8.94
C ASP A 561 1.24 -8.11 8.25
N VAL A 562 1.78 -8.30 7.05
CA VAL A 562 2.40 -7.24 6.24
C VAL A 562 1.46 -6.05 6.09
N SER A 563 0.17 -6.31 6.05
CA SER A 563 -0.88 -5.28 5.97
C SER A 563 -1.20 -4.64 7.32
N ALA A 564 -0.73 -5.20 8.44
CA ALA A 564 -1.07 -4.74 9.79
C ALA A 564 -0.15 -3.66 10.34
N GLU A 565 0.95 -3.35 9.66
CA GLU A 565 1.96 -2.45 10.17
C GLU A 565 2.17 -1.24 9.27
N GLY A 566 2.33 -0.08 9.88
CA GLY A 566 2.20 1.24 9.27
C GLY A 566 3.35 1.70 8.38
N GLY A 567 4.21 0.81 7.89
CA GLY A 567 5.33 1.23 7.05
C GLY A 567 6.41 1.99 7.81
N ILE A 568 7.18 2.79 7.12
CA ILE A 568 8.25 3.62 7.68
C ILE A 568 8.01 5.09 7.30
N LEU A 569 8.16 6.01 8.22
CA LEU A 569 8.23 7.45 7.96
C LEU A 569 9.69 7.83 7.77
N ILE A 570 10.00 8.64 6.79
CA ILE A 570 11.33 9.22 6.60
C ILE A 570 11.33 10.69 7.02
N THR A 571 12.30 11.06 7.85
CA THR A 571 12.60 12.45 8.22
C THR A 571 13.96 12.87 7.64
N LYS A 572 14.46 14.05 7.98
CA LYS A 572 15.81 14.48 7.55
C LYS A 572 16.94 13.56 7.99
N GLY A 573 16.81 12.89 9.14
CA GLY A 573 17.86 12.03 9.69
C GLY A 573 17.43 10.60 10.01
N LEU A 574 16.13 10.33 10.15
CA LEU A 574 15.62 9.07 10.67
C LEU A 574 14.64 8.40 9.72
N GLY A 575 14.64 7.05 9.76
CA GLY A 575 13.50 6.22 9.40
C GLY A 575 12.79 5.78 10.69
N ILE A 576 11.50 6.09 10.84
CA ILE A 576 10.72 5.80 12.04
C ILE A 576 9.59 4.84 11.70
N SER A 577 9.48 3.74 12.45
CA SER A 577 8.43 2.74 12.27
C SER A 577 8.02 2.12 13.61
N HIS A 578 7.05 1.24 13.60
CA HIS A 578 6.62 0.52 14.80
C HIS A 578 6.51 -0.99 14.57
N LEU A 579 6.68 -1.73 15.65
CA LEU A 579 6.62 -3.18 15.70
C LEU A 579 5.76 -3.63 16.89
N PRO A 580 5.16 -4.83 16.83
CA PRO A 580 4.61 -5.45 18.03
C PRO A 580 5.66 -5.60 19.13
N GLN A 581 5.28 -5.42 20.38
CA GLN A 581 6.18 -5.59 21.52
C GLN A 581 6.63 -7.04 21.72
N LYS A 582 5.78 -8.00 21.32
CA LYS A 582 6.08 -9.42 21.35
C LYS A 582 6.04 -9.99 19.94
N ASP A 583 7.09 -10.72 19.57
CA ASP A 583 7.18 -11.51 18.34
C ASP A 583 6.45 -12.87 18.44
N GLU A 584 5.62 -13.07 19.45
CA GLU A 584 4.90 -14.32 19.68
C GLU A 584 3.48 -14.23 19.10
N VAL A 585 2.93 -15.43 18.81
CA VAL A 585 1.59 -15.72 18.26
C VAL A 585 0.44 -15.19 19.14
N ASP A 586 0.74 -14.43 20.20
CA ASP A 586 -0.25 -13.84 21.07
C ASP A 586 -0.84 -12.59 20.41
N GLU A 587 -1.95 -12.79 19.70
CA GLU A 587 -2.75 -11.72 19.09
C GLU A 587 -3.26 -10.70 20.14
N ASP A 588 -3.19 -11.06 21.43
CA ASP A 588 -3.62 -10.24 22.58
C ASP A 588 -2.48 -9.45 23.23
N ALA A 589 -1.27 -9.41 22.64
CA ALA A 589 -0.19 -8.57 23.15
C ALA A 589 -0.51 -7.08 22.91
N ASP A 590 -0.84 -6.37 23.97
CA ASP A 590 -1.41 -5.00 23.95
C ASP A 590 -0.41 -3.88 23.61
N GLY A 591 0.86 -4.16 23.26
CA GLY A 591 1.88 -3.14 23.11
C GLY A 591 2.60 -3.15 21.74
N SER A 592 3.26 -2.02 21.48
CA SER A 592 4.20 -1.85 20.36
C SER A 592 5.53 -1.29 20.82
N VAL A 593 6.53 -1.39 19.94
CA VAL A 593 7.80 -0.69 20.04
C VAL A 593 7.86 0.31 18.88
N LEU A 594 7.99 1.59 19.19
CA LEU A 594 8.34 2.61 18.19
C LEU A 594 9.85 2.57 18.03
N VAL A 595 10.34 2.42 16.81
CA VAL A 595 11.76 2.21 16.50
C VAL A 595 12.25 3.26 15.53
N ALA A 596 13.44 3.80 15.78
CA ALA A 596 14.11 4.68 14.83
C ALA A 596 15.42 4.08 14.33
N TYR A 597 15.68 4.32 13.05
CA TYR A 597 16.90 3.95 12.35
C TYR A 597 17.57 5.20 11.77
N ASP A 598 18.88 5.24 11.77
CA ASP A 598 19.62 6.19 10.94
C ASP A 598 19.33 5.88 9.47
N LYS A 599 18.78 6.85 8.74
CA LYS A 599 18.34 6.60 7.36
C LYS A 599 19.48 6.32 6.38
N LEU A 600 20.71 6.75 6.69
CA LEU A 600 21.87 6.56 5.81
C LEU A 600 22.53 5.20 5.99
N THR A 601 22.52 4.67 7.23
CA THR A 601 23.25 3.44 7.56
C THR A 601 22.36 2.24 7.83
N GLY A 602 21.08 2.47 8.14
CA GLY A 602 20.15 1.43 8.57
C GLY A 602 20.39 0.95 10.02
N GLU A 603 21.29 1.61 10.76
CA GLU A 603 21.54 1.27 12.17
C GLU A 603 20.40 1.74 13.07
N LYS A 604 19.97 0.88 13.99
CA LYS A 604 18.96 1.23 14.99
C LYS A 604 19.54 2.26 15.98
N VAL A 605 18.88 3.40 16.12
CA VAL A 605 19.31 4.50 16.99
C VAL A 605 18.48 4.62 18.26
N GLY A 606 17.27 4.08 18.30
CA GLY A 606 16.42 4.12 19.48
C GLY A 606 15.17 3.27 19.38
N GLU A 607 14.58 3.00 20.55
CA GLU A 607 13.30 2.30 20.68
C GLU A 607 12.51 2.78 21.89
N ILE A 608 11.19 2.91 21.75
CA ILE A 608 10.28 3.35 22.81
C ILE A 608 9.14 2.35 22.94
N LEU A 609 8.88 1.87 24.15
CA LEU A 609 7.75 0.99 24.43
C LEU A 609 6.45 1.80 24.48
N VAL A 610 5.44 1.28 23.81
CA VAL A 610 4.09 1.85 23.75
C VAL A 610 3.10 0.80 24.26
N ASP A 611 2.28 1.17 25.22
CA ASP A 611 1.27 0.29 25.84
C ASP A 611 0.01 0.09 24.98
N ARG A 612 0.13 0.35 23.68
CA ARG A 612 -0.93 0.17 22.67
C ARG A 612 -0.37 -0.49 21.44
N ARG A 613 -1.13 -1.42 20.85
CA ARG A 613 -0.83 -1.96 19.53
C ARG A 613 -1.04 -0.88 18.48
N LEU A 614 0.04 -0.44 17.82
CA LEU A 614 0.02 0.53 16.74
C LEU A 614 -0.21 -0.20 15.40
N HIS A 615 -0.96 0.41 14.49
CA HIS A 615 -1.34 -0.21 13.21
C HIS A 615 -1.26 0.75 12.02
N GLY A 616 -1.43 2.06 12.25
CA GLY A 616 -1.46 3.08 11.21
C GLY A 616 -0.08 3.43 10.67
N PRO A 617 0.01 4.01 9.47
CA PRO A 617 1.21 4.68 9.01
C PRO A 617 1.67 5.77 9.98
N VAL A 618 2.99 5.91 10.12
CA VAL A 618 3.60 6.96 10.95
C VAL A 618 3.53 8.29 10.20
N MET A 619 3.07 9.33 10.88
CA MET A 619 3.06 10.71 10.39
C MET A 619 3.90 11.58 11.31
N SER A 620 4.64 12.57 10.77
CA SER A 620 5.28 13.61 11.58
C SER A 620 4.88 15.00 11.10
N TYR A 621 4.58 15.89 12.04
CA TYR A 621 4.12 17.24 11.75
C TYR A 621 4.75 18.28 12.67
N LEU A 622 4.65 19.56 12.27
CA LEU A 622 5.10 20.70 13.05
C LEU A 622 3.88 21.55 13.44
N HIS A 623 3.70 21.79 14.72
CA HIS A 623 2.66 22.70 15.20
C HIS A 623 3.23 23.65 16.25
N GLU A 624 3.04 24.98 16.07
CA GLU A 624 3.56 26.04 16.94
C GLU A 624 5.06 25.90 17.27
N GLY A 625 5.84 25.44 16.28
CA GLY A 625 7.29 25.27 16.41
C GLY A 625 7.74 24.00 17.13
N LYS A 626 6.82 23.09 17.52
CA LYS A 626 7.12 21.78 18.14
C LYS A 626 6.81 20.66 17.17
N GLN A 627 7.73 19.72 17.01
CA GLN A 627 7.56 18.52 16.18
C GLN A 627 6.83 17.42 16.95
N TYR A 628 5.90 16.77 16.28
CA TYR A 628 5.11 15.65 16.78
C TYR A 628 5.21 14.44 15.85
N ILE A 629 4.95 13.25 16.39
CA ILE A 629 4.76 12.00 15.65
C ILE A 629 3.38 11.45 16.02
N ALA A 630 2.50 11.21 15.05
CA ALA A 630 1.16 10.66 15.27
C ALA A 630 1.00 9.31 14.59
N ILE A 631 0.34 8.35 15.28
CA ILE A 631 0.13 6.98 14.81
C ILE A 631 -1.23 6.48 15.31
N ALA A 632 -2.03 5.92 14.42
CA ALA A 632 -3.27 5.24 14.76
C ALA A 632 -2.96 3.83 15.35
N GLY A 633 -3.71 3.42 16.36
CA GLY A 633 -3.52 2.13 17.00
C GLY A 633 -4.78 1.59 17.67
N GLY A 634 -4.71 0.37 18.17
CA GLY A 634 -5.84 -0.32 18.78
C GLY A 634 -6.88 -0.80 17.79
N ARG A 635 -7.91 -1.43 18.32
CA ARG A 635 -9.08 -1.93 17.56
C ARG A 635 -10.31 -1.91 18.47
N PHE A 636 -11.49 -1.94 17.91
CA PHE A 636 -12.75 -1.92 18.67
C PHE A 636 -12.80 -0.71 19.64
N ASP A 637 -13.03 -0.98 20.92
CA ASP A 637 -13.08 0.01 22.01
C ASP A 637 -11.70 0.55 22.44
N THR A 638 -10.63 0.01 21.90
CA THR A 638 -9.25 0.46 22.17
C THR A 638 -8.67 1.30 21.02
N ALA A 639 -9.44 1.55 19.95
CA ALA A 639 -8.99 2.34 18.80
C ALA A 639 -8.70 3.80 19.24
N GLU A 640 -7.46 4.25 18.99
CA GLU A 640 -7.01 5.59 19.38
C GLU A 640 -5.92 6.15 18.44
N MET A 641 -5.78 7.47 18.42
CA MET A 641 -4.59 8.14 17.90
C MET A 641 -3.63 8.39 19.06
N VAL A 642 -2.37 7.98 18.90
CA VAL A 642 -1.29 8.22 19.87
C VAL A 642 -0.30 9.19 19.26
N THR A 643 0.03 10.25 20.00
CA THR A 643 0.95 11.28 19.52
C THR A 643 2.10 11.45 20.49
N PHE A 644 3.31 11.54 19.94
CA PHE A 644 4.57 11.68 20.68
C PHE A 644 5.20 13.03 20.38
N ALA A 645 5.91 13.58 21.39
CA ALA A 645 6.73 14.78 21.25
C ALA A 645 7.88 14.74 22.25
N LEU A 646 8.87 15.60 22.07
CA LEU A 646 9.88 15.85 23.10
C LEU A 646 9.24 16.57 24.28
N PRO A 647 9.69 16.33 25.54
CA PRO A 647 9.25 17.09 26.69
C PRO A 647 9.57 18.59 26.53
N ASP A 648 8.85 19.45 27.29
CA ASP A 648 9.02 20.91 27.26
C ASP A 648 10.34 21.35 27.92
#